data_d9d0ff079726d3b948f62d107b79231e
#
_entry.id   d9d0ff079726d3b948f62d107b79231e
#
_cell.length_a   1.000
_cell.length_b   1.000
_cell.length_c   1.000
_cell.angle_alpha   90.00
_cell.angle_beta   90.00
_cell.angle_gamma   90.00
#
_symmetry.space_group_name_H-M   'P 1'
#
loop_
_entity.id
_entity.type
_entity.pdbx_description
1 polymer ?
#
loop_
_entity_poly.entity_id
_entity_poly.type
_entity_poly.pdbx_seq_one_letter_code
_entity_poly.pdbx_strand_id
1 'polypeptide(L)'
;MIIDEIAVVTMWRIFYHFLLDDESLQILLCQCRKLSQCCTNLDTWNASQYGVYLRFSTDHTLMEIKRHWQLYTEMDLLPEKDMQALKETFISSMKSVVVESRGTSVMATRACGPLGQNPAVEATQVSLMSLWTTGVLNRATSPLPPSPHVNPTFVYSRAGRTFNIFPTTDPLSVFHLAPALAETKDGPPIQKVGAEPFYTVALAQFTSWCSSFKTRIEGSSSVVIRFLVGDAIAFCHALRVCKEESTVNTGIYTSQWGLSRINFSAVDYEGPSSPAPLSFNVIDASNLKDNLGLLNILLVTVPLLQRTPWAVIHTSTLVSRDPATSPIISSLDYRTFADIPTLSIFIGVAPTSHLHHFTSHSDKHEILASSKFHHMHETIAWKFPSAVVSGSPIRFPELDERPPTLVCNAQHLGNFLFTFYSKMFEEERLKPMKYETAYRFNIIHYTRSSFVAFVASVKERVDIDWDEAIGYFLGHVSLDHAPISGPSYYQELACQLYLRGLCSKDALRWNYTPERVRFVDEDRGADDFPGWKDVPLVVCVVLKVPRQYLKVLEDMDLSEPPIPILQCQTKGPLMHNFHPQIRPTFGDVEVSNADEEPHVVIKEDPQGWQGDSPLIVTFDAPSWIFAQRGQFNEIGLHIRATPATVKGLKEKLSKLVIYETRITDVDHVFIVRRRPNEDQDISPTEGALPVSGNEVAVATDRVTVVFDELGTKARSLIIRDEIKDAKNAKTLARGAKGIAEPVTDTGILVTYHGYENLFRYPFPVSSAKVKPKIERKLTPPYIEVLLVFVSISPWLIVILSRLSAPFDRTFQVSLSYP
;
A
#
# COMPACT_ATOMS: atom_id res chain seq x y z
N MET A 1 27.58 -18.03 16.45
CA MET A 1 26.80 -18.43 17.63
C MET A 1 26.42 -19.89 17.42
N ILE A 2 26.92 -20.79 18.26
CA ILE A 2 26.57 -22.20 18.19
C ILE A 2 25.12 -22.29 18.69
N ILE A 3 24.20 -22.67 17.82
CA ILE A 3 22.80 -22.88 18.20
C ILE A 3 22.73 -24.32 18.74
N ASP A 4 22.93 -24.47 20.04
CA ASP A 4 22.70 -25.72 20.78
C ASP A 4 21.20 -25.82 21.12
N GLU A 5 20.67 -26.97 21.48
CA GLU A 5 19.28 -27.12 21.90
C GLU A 5 18.91 -26.17 23.04
N ILE A 6 19.83 -25.91 23.98
CA ILE A 6 19.67 -24.94 25.07
C ILE A 6 19.48 -23.52 24.52
N ALA A 7 20.28 -23.13 23.50
CA ALA A 7 20.16 -21.81 22.86
C ALA A 7 18.84 -21.62 22.10
N VAL A 8 18.28 -22.69 21.53
CA VAL A 8 16.98 -22.64 20.84
C VAL A 8 15.85 -22.37 21.84
N VAL A 9 15.84 -23.01 23.01
CA VAL A 9 14.85 -22.77 24.05
C VAL A 9 14.96 -21.33 24.61
N THR A 10 16.17 -20.84 24.79
CA THR A 10 16.40 -19.45 25.20
C THR A 10 15.91 -18.45 24.15
N MET A 11 16.19 -18.69 22.85
CA MET A 11 15.63 -17.88 21.78
C MET A 11 14.11 -17.93 21.75
N TRP A 12 13.50 -19.11 21.94
CA TRP A 12 12.06 -19.26 22.06
C TRP A 12 11.51 -18.35 23.16
N ARG A 13 12.13 -18.36 24.35
CA ARG A 13 11.71 -17.48 25.46
C ARG A 13 11.81 -16.00 25.10
N ILE A 14 12.94 -15.58 24.55
CA ILE A 14 13.17 -14.18 24.16
C ILE A 14 12.11 -13.70 23.12
N PHE A 15 11.76 -14.54 22.15
CA PHE A 15 10.82 -14.17 21.11
C PHE A 15 9.36 -14.18 21.53
N TYR A 16 8.97 -15.11 22.42
CA TYR A 16 7.56 -15.37 22.66
C TYR A 16 7.08 -15.12 24.10
N HIS A 17 7.97 -15.01 25.07
CA HIS A 17 7.57 -14.78 26.45
C HIS A 17 7.55 -13.30 26.78
N PHE A 18 6.53 -12.85 27.51
CA PHE A 18 6.47 -11.50 28.05
C PHE A 18 7.34 -11.32 29.29
N LEU A 19 7.61 -12.41 29.99
CA LEU A 19 8.48 -12.44 31.15
C LEU A 19 9.66 -13.41 30.90
N LEU A 20 10.85 -12.96 31.23
CA LEU A 20 12.11 -13.71 31.04
C LEU A 20 12.71 -14.15 32.38
N ASP A 21 13.46 -15.22 32.33
CA ASP A 21 14.40 -15.58 33.37
C ASP A 21 15.72 -14.80 33.25
N ASP A 22 16.56 -14.84 34.32
CA ASP A 22 17.85 -14.13 34.35
C ASP A 22 18.75 -14.51 33.19
N GLU A 23 18.83 -15.78 32.83
CA GLU A 23 19.68 -16.29 31.75
C GLU A 23 19.25 -15.71 30.40
N SER A 24 17.98 -15.81 30.07
CA SER A 24 17.42 -15.29 28.80
C SER A 24 17.59 -13.78 28.70
N LEU A 25 17.37 -13.04 29.78
CA LEU A 25 17.58 -11.61 29.78
C LEU A 25 19.06 -11.26 29.56
N GLN A 26 19.98 -11.89 30.31
CA GLN A 26 21.42 -11.60 30.17
C GLN A 26 21.95 -11.92 28.76
N ILE A 27 21.49 -13.00 28.14
CA ILE A 27 21.85 -13.32 26.75
C ILE A 27 21.36 -12.23 25.80
N LEU A 28 20.10 -11.79 25.94
CA LEU A 28 19.54 -10.72 25.13
C LEU A 28 20.36 -9.43 25.27
N LEU A 29 20.59 -8.97 26.51
CA LEU A 29 21.31 -7.72 26.78
C LEU A 29 22.77 -7.77 26.32
N CYS A 30 23.45 -8.90 26.56
CA CYS A 30 24.82 -9.10 26.08
C CYS A 30 24.89 -9.00 24.53
N GLN A 31 23.94 -9.62 23.82
CA GLN A 31 23.90 -9.55 22.36
C GLN A 31 23.59 -8.13 21.88
N CYS A 32 22.65 -7.41 22.52
CA CYS A 32 22.33 -6.02 22.18
C CYS A 32 23.56 -5.10 22.35
N ARG A 33 24.35 -5.28 23.42
CA ARG A 33 25.59 -4.53 23.63
C ARG A 33 26.60 -4.77 22.51
N LYS A 34 26.83 -6.05 22.11
CA LYS A 34 27.72 -6.42 21.01
C LYS A 34 27.29 -5.81 19.68
N LEU A 35 26.00 -5.87 19.37
CA LEU A 35 25.44 -5.32 18.14
C LEU A 35 25.59 -3.80 18.11
N SER A 36 25.27 -3.10 19.21
CA SER A 36 25.37 -1.65 19.32
C SER A 36 26.79 -1.13 19.15
N GLN A 37 27.82 -1.90 19.56
CA GLN A 37 29.21 -1.54 19.40
C GLN A 37 29.66 -1.53 17.92
N CYS A 38 29.02 -2.34 17.07
CA CYS A 38 29.29 -2.37 15.63
C CYS A 38 28.57 -1.28 14.83
N CYS A 39 27.63 -0.55 15.44
CA CYS A 39 26.78 0.44 14.77
C CYS A 39 27.38 1.85 14.85
N THR A 40 28.55 2.08 14.28
CA THR A 40 29.12 3.44 14.14
C THR A 40 28.59 4.12 12.88
N ASN A 41 28.65 3.44 11.76
CA ASN A 41 28.09 3.78 10.45
C ASN A 41 27.89 2.51 9.63
N LEU A 42 27.31 2.64 8.44
CA LEU A 42 27.04 1.50 7.55
C LEU A 42 28.31 0.76 7.14
N ASP A 43 29.41 1.46 6.89
CA ASP A 43 30.67 0.81 6.48
C ASP A 43 31.24 -0.09 7.59
N THR A 44 31.25 0.43 8.83
CA THR A 44 31.70 -0.35 10.01
C THR A 44 30.80 -1.54 10.25
N TRP A 45 29.49 -1.36 10.11
CA TRP A 45 28.52 -2.45 10.25
C TRP A 45 28.71 -3.52 9.16
N ASN A 46 28.82 -3.10 7.90
CA ASN A 46 28.97 -4.00 6.75
C ASN A 46 30.28 -4.80 6.80
N ALA A 47 31.34 -4.23 7.39
CA ALA A 47 32.61 -4.91 7.63
C ALA A 47 32.58 -5.87 8.83
N SER A 48 31.56 -5.82 9.69
CA SER A 48 31.42 -6.69 10.86
C SER A 48 30.99 -8.10 10.47
N GLN A 49 31.15 -9.06 11.41
CA GLN A 49 30.64 -10.42 11.23
C GLN A 49 29.13 -10.49 11.03
N TYR A 50 28.37 -9.47 11.45
CA TYR A 50 26.92 -9.39 11.29
C TYR A 50 26.51 -8.85 9.93
N GLY A 51 27.30 -7.94 9.36
CA GLY A 51 27.05 -7.30 8.08
C GLY A 51 26.99 -8.24 6.88
N VAL A 52 27.51 -9.46 7.03
CA VAL A 52 27.38 -10.52 5.99
C VAL A 52 25.92 -10.97 5.82
N TYR A 53 25.15 -11.00 6.89
CA TYR A 53 23.78 -11.54 6.92
C TYR A 53 22.70 -10.49 7.14
N LEU A 54 23.05 -9.42 7.88
CA LEU A 54 22.13 -8.35 8.24
C LEU A 54 22.61 -7.06 7.60
N ARG A 55 21.77 -6.45 6.76
CA ARG A 55 22.03 -5.19 6.09
C ARG A 55 21.00 -4.15 6.47
N PHE A 56 21.42 -2.92 6.54
CA PHE A 56 20.54 -1.78 6.76
C PHE A 56 20.55 -0.92 5.51
N SER A 57 19.35 -0.63 4.98
CA SER A 57 19.23 0.07 3.71
C SER A 57 19.67 1.54 3.78
N THR A 58 19.64 2.15 4.96
CA THR A 58 20.01 3.55 5.20
C THR A 58 20.73 3.72 6.54
N ASP A 59 21.55 4.79 6.68
CA ASP A 59 22.16 5.15 7.97
C ASP A 59 21.11 5.44 9.04
N HIS A 60 19.99 6.07 8.68
CA HIS A 60 18.88 6.29 9.59
C HIS A 60 18.36 4.98 10.18
N THR A 61 18.19 3.94 9.36
CA THR A 61 17.75 2.62 9.82
C THR A 61 18.73 2.00 10.82
N LEU A 62 20.02 2.08 10.51
CA LEU A 62 21.07 1.58 11.40
C LEU A 62 21.02 2.30 12.76
N MET A 63 20.87 3.63 12.75
CA MET A 63 20.85 4.41 13.98
C MET A 63 19.59 4.16 14.81
N GLU A 64 18.41 4.01 14.18
CA GLU A 64 17.17 3.67 14.88
C GLU A 64 17.23 2.26 15.52
N ILE A 65 17.78 1.28 14.83
CA ILE A 65 17.96 -0.06 15.38
C ILE A 65 18.98 -0.05 16.52
N LYS A 66 20.09 0.70 16.37
CA LYS A 66 21.07 0.90 17.45
C LYS A 66 20.40 1.47 18.69
N ARG A 67 19.57 2.50 18.51
CA ARG A 67 18.82 3.15 19.60
C ARG A 67 17.93 2.14 20.33
N HIS A 68 17.23 1.27 19.61
CA HIS A 68 16.42 0.22 20.24
C HIS A 68 17.25 -0.76 21.04
N TRP A 69 18.38 -1.25 20.51
CA TRP A 69 19.28 -2.13 21.28
C TRP A 69 19.85 -1.46 22.53
N GLN A 70 20.13 -0.16 22.47
CA GLN A 70 20.54 0.62 23.62
C GLN A 70 19.44 0.71 24.68
N LEU A 71 18.20 1.01 24.27
CA LEU A 71 17.04 1.04 25.16
C LEU A 71 16.83 -0.31 25.88
N TYR A 72 17.04 -1.44 25.19
CA TYR A 72 16.95 -2.74 25.84
C TYR A 72 18.02 -2.91 26.93
N THR A 73 19.23 -2.41 26.69
CA THR A 73 20.32 -2.52 27.68
C THR A 73 20.16 -1.58 28.86
N GLU A 74 19.37 -0.52 28.73
CA GLU A 74 19.06 0.41 29.85
C GLU A 74 18.20 -0.24 30.94
N MET A 75 17.54 -1.35 30.64
CA MET A 75 16.75 -2.08 31.66
C MET A 75 17.55 -2.44 32.90
N ASP A 76 18.83 -2.84 32.72
CA ASP A 76 19.73 -3.16 33.83
C ASP A 76 20.07 -1.92 34.71
N LEU A 77 19.91 -0.72 34.15
CA LEU A 77 20.29 0.53 34.78
C LEU A 77 19.12 1.27 35.44
N LEU A 78 17.89 0.73 35.24
CA LEU A 78 16.72 1.36 35.85
C LEU A 78 16.75 1.29 37.38
N PRO A 79 16.42 2.40 38.05
CA PRO A 79 16.18 2.37 39.50
C PRO A 79 15.10 1.34 39.87
N GLU A 80 15.26 0.66 40.96
CA GLU A 80 14.34 -0.40 41.41
C GLU A 80 12.87 0.06 41.44
N LYS A 81 12.63 1.30 41.85
CA LYS A 81 11.29 1.93 41.85
C LYS A 81 10.71 2.00 40.43
N ASP A 82 11.49 2.39 39.44
CA ASP A 82 11.03 2.53 38.07
C ASP A 82 10.80 1.15 37.42
N MET A 83 11.65 0.18 37.75
CA MET A 83 11.48 -1.20 37.33
C MET A 83 10.20 -1.80 37.89
N GLN A 84 9.91 -1.56 39.16
CA GLN A 84 8.70 -2.04 39.82
C GLN A 84 7.44 -1.39 39.21
N ALA A 85 7.46 -0.08 38.97
CA ALA A 85 6.37 0.64 38.31
C ALA A 85 6.12 0.13 36.89
N LEU A 86 7.18 -0.16 36.12
CA LEU A 86 7.11 -0.73 34.80
C LEU A 86 6.47 -2.13 34.82
N LYS A 87 6.90 -2.98 35.79
CA LYS A 87 6.37 -4.32 35.99
C LYS A 87 4.87 -4.30 36.34
N GLU A 88 4.47 -3.40 37.19
CA GLU A 88 3.06 -3.24 37.60
C GLU A 88 2.20 -2.79 36.43
N THR A 89 2.66 -1.82 35.68
CA THR A 89 1.99 -1.34 34.47
C THR A 89 1.85 -2.47 33.42
N PHE A 90 2.90 -3.27 33.24
CA PHE A 90 2.90 -4.40 32.35
C PHE A 90 1.87 -5.47 32.75
N ILE A 91 1.89 -5.87 34.03
CA ILE A 91 0.95 -6.87 34.57
C ILE A 91 -0.50 -6.33 34.51
N SER A 92 -0.71 -5.06 34.79
CA SER A 92 -2.03 -4.42 34.68
C SER A 92 -2.55 -4.47 33.24
N SER A 93 -1.71 -4.15 32.27
CA SER A 93 -2.06 -4.20 30.84
C SER A 93 -2.38 -5.63 30.40
N MET A 94 -1.61 -6.61 30.84
CA MET A 94 -1.90 -8.04 30.57
C MET A 94 -3.28 -8.44 31.13
N LYS A 95 -3.61 -7.99 32.35
CA LYS A 95 -4.92 -8.29 32.96
C LYS A 95 -6.08 -7.63 32.22
N SER A 96 -5.94 -6.41 31.75
CA SER A 96 -6.98 -5.72 30.98
C SER A 96 -7.28 -6.47 29.68
N VAL A 97 -6.23 -6.93 28.97
CA VAL A 97 -6.41 -7.74 27.76
C VAL A 97 -7.16 -9.04 28.03
N VAL A 98 -6.87 -9.73 29.14
CA VAL A 98 -7.60 -10.95 29.55
C VAL A 98 -9.09 -10.67 29.75
N VAL A 99 -9.44 -9.54 30.34
CA VAL A 99 -10.82 -9.13 30.59
C VAL A 99 -11.53 -8.75 29.29
N GLU A 100 -10.88 -7.96 28.45
CA GLU A 100 -11.46 -7.43 27.21
C GLU A 100 -11.60 -8.49 26.10
N SER A 101 -10.58 -9.31 25.89
CA SER A 101 -10.54 -10.28 24.79
C SER A 101 -11.37 -11.53 25.05
N ARG A 102 -11.75 -11.78 26.31
CA ARG A 102 -12.37 -13.06 26.75
C ARG A 102 -11.66 -14.29 26.20
N GLY A 103 -10.37 -14.16 25.92
CA GLY A 103 -9.47 -15.23 25.52
C GLY A 103 -9.74 -15.86 24.15
N THR A 104 -10.35 -15.17 23.22
CA THR A 104 -10.62 -15.76 21.90
C THR A 104 -9.48 -15.45 20.93
N SER A 105 -8.70 -16.47 20.58
CA SER A 105 -7.74 -16.41 19.47
C SER A 105 -8.28 -17.13 18.25
N VAL A 106 -8.64 -16.34 17.23
CA VAL A 106 -9.02 -16.90 15.93
C VAL A 106 -7.78 -17.27 15.13
N MET A 107 -6.66 -16.55 15.36
CA MET A 107 -5.43 -16.72 14.59
C MET A 107 -4.78 -18.08 14.83
N ALA A 108 -4.79 -18.59 16.07
CA ALA A 108 -4.26 -19.92 16.36
C ALA A 108 -5.09 -21.05 15.75
N THR A 109 -6.39 -20.86 15.56
CA THR A 109 -7.21 -21.85 14.85
C THR A 109 -6.90 -21.93 13.37
N ARG A 110 -6.42 -20.83 12.78
CA ARG A 110 -5.88 -20.81 11.41
C ARG A 110 -4.69 -21.76 11.28
N ALA A 111 -3.82 -21.79 12.29
CA ALA A 111 -2.65 -22.66 12.33
C ALA A 111 -3.04 -24.17 12.34
N CYS A 112 -4.23 -24.50 12.76
CA CYS A 112 -4.77 -25.88 12.74
C CYS A 112 -5.31 -26.29 11.34
N GLY A 113 -5.40 -25.35 10.38
CA GLY A 113 -5.92 -25.61 9.04
C GLY A 113 -7.34 -26.21 9.04
N PRO A 114 -7.64 -27.25 8.20
CA PRO A 114 -8.95 -27.87 8.14
C PRO A 114 -9.41 -28.54 9.43
N LEU A 115 -8.47 -28.84 10.33
CA LEU A 115 -8.74 -29.45 11.63
C LEU A 115 -9.11 -28.42 12.72
N GLY A 116 -9.10 -27.13 12.42
CA GLY A 116 -9.47 -26.02 13.30
C GLY A 116 -10.97 -25.99 13.59
N GLN A 117 -11.46 -26.98 14.37
CA GLN A 117 -12.84 -27.08 14.84
C GLN A 117 -12.97 -26.58 16.30
N ASN A 118 -14.17 -26.51 16.85
CA ASN A 118 -14.43 -25.98 18.19
C ASN A 118 -13.48 -26.43 19.30
N PRO A 119 -13.11 -27.72 19.42
CA PRO A 119 -12.17 -28.15 20.45
C PRO A 119 -10.74 -27.64 20.25
N ALA A 120 -10.28 -27.49 18.99
CA ALA A 120 -9.00 -26.85 18.72
C ALA A 120 -9.03 -25.37 19.08
N VAL A 121 -10.16 -24.70 18.87
CA VAL A 121 -10.40 -23.30 19.29
C VAL A 121 -10.28 -23.19 20.82
N GLU A 122 -10.94 -24.07 21.56
CA GLU A 122 -10.89 -24.07 23.01
C GLU A 122 -9.46 -24.30 23.56
N ALA A 123 -8.73 -25.27 22.98
CA ALA A 123 -7.38 -25.57 23.39
C ALA A 123 -6.39 -24.41 23.11
N THR A 124 -6.52 -23.75 21.95
CA THR A 124 -5.71 -22.57 21.62
C THR A 124 -6.08 -21.36 22.48
N GLN A 125 -7.35 -21.21 22.88
CA GLN A 125 -7.76 -20.20 23.86
C GLN A 125 -7.13 -20.41 25.23
N VAL A 126 -7.11 -21.64 25.73
CA VAL A 126 -6.46 -21.96 27.01
C VAL A 126 -4.98 -21.57 26.95
N SER A 127 -4.32 -21.84 25.85
CA SER A 127 -2.93 -21.48 25.58
C SER A 127 -2.70 -19.98 25.64
N LEU A 128 -3.51 -19.23 24.90
CA LEU A 128 -3.42 -17.78 24.83
C LEU A 128 -3.70 -17.15 26.19
N MET A 129 -4.73 -17.61 26.90
CA MET A 129 -5.05 -17.17 28.25
C MET A 129 -3.90 -17.44 29.22
N SER A 130 -3.21 -18.57 29.09
CA SER A 130 -2.03 -18.87 29.90
C SER A 130 -0.92 -17.83 29.68
N LEU A 131 -0.61 -17.48 28.42
CA LEU A 131 0.36 -16.46 28.08
C LEU A 131 0.00 -15.09 28.71
N TRP A 132 -1.23 -14.64 28.50
CA TRP A 132 -1.69 -13.34 29.01
C TRP A 132 -1.85 -13.30 30.55
N THR A 133 -2.06 -14.45 31.18
CA THR A 133 -2.16 -14.52 32.65
C THR A 133 -0.80 -14.65 33.32
N THR A 134 0.13 -15.40 32.69
CA THR A 134 1.39 -15.77 33.32
C THR A 134 2.61 -15.07 32.70
N GLY A 135 2.49 -14.50 31.52
CA GLY A 135 3.60 -13.93 30.73
C GLY A 135 4.48 -15.01 30.06
N VAL A 136 4.09 -16.28 30.13
CA VAL A 136 4.84 -17.41 29.62
C VAL A 136 3.94 -18.30 28.76
N LEU A 137 4.41 -18.68 27.60
CA LEU A 137 3.59 -19.42 26.64
C LEU A 137 3.25 -20.84 27.10
N ASN A 138 4.24 -21.55 27.66
CA ASN A 138 4.05 -22.88 28.26
C ASN A 138 4.65 -22.94 29.65
N ARG A 139 3.82 -22.93 30.67
CA ARG A 139 4.25 -22.96 32.06
C ARG A 139 4.78 -24.32 32.51
N ALA A 140 4.35 -25.41 31.90
CA ALA A 140 4.80 -26.75 32.25
C ALA A 140 6.27 -26.98 31.87
N THR A 141 6.68 -26.53 30.69
CA THR A 141 8.07 -26.65 30.17
C THR A 141 8.94 -25.43 30.48
N SER A 142 8.34 -24.31 30.82
CA SER A 142 9.04 -23.07 31.16
C SER A 142 8.41 -22.47 32.42
N PRO A 143 8.66 -23.01 33.60
CA PRO A 143 8.15 -22.45 34.85
C PRO A 143 8.65 -21.03 35.01
N LEU A 144 7.78 -20.15 35.56
CA LEU A 144 8.18 -18.80 35.90
C LEU A 144 9.29 -18.84 36.97
N PRO A 145 10.39 -18.10 36.76
CA PRO A 145 11.41 -17.94 37.79
C PRO A 145 10.84 -17.20 38.99
N PRO A 146 11.47 -17.30 40.19
CA PRO A 146 11.02 -16.60 41.38
C PRO A 146 10.93 -15.08 41.23
N SER A 147 11.80 -14.52 40.39
CA SER A 147 11.82 -13.09 40.02
C SER A 147 11.85 -12.91 38.49
N PRO A 148 10.72 -13.00 37.81
CA PRO A 148 10.70 -12.83 36.38
C PRO A 148 10.93 -11.36 35.97
N HIS A 149 11.70 -11.17 34.90
CA HIS A 149 11.97 -9.87 34.32
C HIS A 149 11.00 -9.59 33.18
N VAL A 150 10.60 -8.33 33.04
CA VAL A 150 9.83 -7.89 31.87
C VAL A 150 10.72 -7.98 30.63
N ASN A 151 10.24 -8.60 29.57
CA ASN A 151 11.00 -8.72 28.33
C ASN A 151 11.10 -7.33 27.65
N PRO A 152 12.32 -6.76 27.49
CA PRO A 152 12.48 -5.42 26.92
C PRO A 152 11.97 -5.30 25.49
N THR A 153 11.95 -6.39 24.72
CA THR A 153 11.47 -6.37 23.33
C THR A 153 9.99 -6.02 23.19
N PHE A 154 9.20 -6.19 24.27
CA PHE A 154 7.77 -5.83 24.32
C PHE A 154 7.50 -4.50 25.02
N VAL A 155 8.49 -3.86 25.63
CA VAL A 155 8.31 -2.64 26.43
C VAL A 155 8.75 -1.41 25.65
N TYR A 156 9.89 -1.47 24.98
CA TYR A 156 10.45 -0.33 24.29
C TYR A 156 9.97 -0.26 22.84
N SER A 157 9.52 0.91 22.43
CA SER A 157 9.10 1.25 21.09
C SER A 157 9.81 2.50 20.59
N ARG A 158 9.58 2.88 19.35
CA ARG A 158 10.09 4.15 18.80
C ARG A 158 9.64 5.38 19.60
N ALA A 159 8.47 5.34 20.21
CA ALA A 159 7.92 6.41 21.03
C ALA A 159 8.50 6.46 22.46
N GLY A 160 9.39 5.53 22.83
CA GLY A 160 9.97 5.43 24.17
C GLY A 160 9.48 4.21 24.95
N ARG A 161 9.38 4.34 26.27
CA ARG A 161 8.94 3.27 27.19
C ARG A 161 7.43 3.06 27.12
N THR A 162 6.94 2.52 26.03
CA THR A 162 5.53 2.18 25.86
C THR A 162 5.36 0.69 25.71
N PHE A 163 4.26 0.20 26.26
CA PHE A 163 3.86 -1.19 26.10
C PHE A 163 3.32 -1.42 24.69
N ASN A 164 3.97 -2.28 23.93
CA ASN A 164 3.65 -2.47 22.53
C ASN A 164 3.20 -3.91 22.24
N ILE A 165 2.21 -4.39 22.99
CA ILE A 165 1.60 -5.69 22.76
C ILE A 165 0.16 -5.49 22.32
N PHE A 166 -0.18 -6.00 21.14
CA PHE A 166 -1.56 -6.02 20.69
C PHE A 166 -2.37 -7.08 21.46
N PRO A 167 -3.61 -6.79 21.84
CA PRO A 167 -4.47 -7.74 22.56
C PRO A 167 -4.69 -9.07 21.85
N THR A 168 -4.50 -9.11 20.53
CA THR A 168 -4.64 -10.30 19.70
C THR A 168 -3.31 -11.02 19.43
N THR A 169 -2.21 -10.60 20.07
CA THR A 169 -0.90 -11.27 19.89
C THR A 169 -0.99 -12.73 20.35
N ASP A 170 -0.78 -13.64 19.42
CA ASP A 170 -0.81 -15.08 19.62
C ASP A 170 0.38 -15.73 18.91
N PRO A 171 1.42 -16.10 19.67
CA PRO A 171 2.63 -16.70 19.12
C PRO A 171 2.39 -18.00 18.34
N LEU A 172 1.35 -18.76 18.68
CA LEU A 172 1.05 -20.04 18.04
C LEU A 172 0.47 -19.87 16.62
N SER A 173 -0.03 -18.69 16.29
CA SER A 173 -0.64 -18.39 14.97
C SER A 173 0.30 -18.55 13.78
N VAL A 174 1.61 -18.48 13.99
CA VAL A 174 2.64 -18.57 12.94
C VAL A 174 3.09 -19.99 12.63
N PHE A 175 2.69 -20.97 13.45
CA PHE A 175 3.08 -22.37 13.31
C PHE A 175 1.99 -23.20 12.65
N HIS A 176 2.37 -24.30 12.00
CA HIS A 176 1.45 -25.28 11.47
C HIS A 176 1.09 -26.30 12.58
N LEU A 177 -0.07 -26.15 13.21
CA LEU A 177 -0.48 -26.90 14.40
C LEU A 177 -1.32 -28.14 14.11
N ALA A 178 -1.71 -28.40 12.85
CA ALA A 178 -2.50 -29.56 12.49
C ALA A 178 -1.90 -30.91 12.99
N PRO A 179 -0.58 -31.13 13.00
CA PRO A 179 0.00 -32.36 13.53
C PRO A 179 -0.35 -32.63 15.00
N ALA A 180 -0.54 -31.59 15.83
CA ALA A 180 -0.94 -31.75 17.22
C ALA A 180 -2.33 -32.40 17.37
N LEU A 181 -3.15 -32.35 16.33
CA LEU A 181 -4.50 -32.92 16.28
C LEU A 181 -4.54 -34.28 15.59
N ALA A 182 -3.48 -34.66 14.87
CA ALA A 182 -3.43 -35.88 14.05
C ALA A 182 -2.98 -37.13 14.82
N GLU A 183 -2.33 -36.99 15.98
CA GLU A 183 -1.67 -38.11 16.70
C GLU A 183 -2.61 -38.95 17.59
N THR A 184 -3.88 -38.74 17.55
CA THR A 184 -4.82 -39.46 18.38
C THR A 184 -5.34 -40.69 17.65
N LYS A 185 -4.79 -41.84 18.01
CA LYS A 185 -5.05 -43.14 17.36
C LYS A 185 -6.43 -43.77 17.63
N ASP A 186 -7.19 -43.32 18.64
CA ASP A 186 -8.36 -44.05 19.13
C ASP A 186 -9.66 -43.24 19.23
N GLY A 187 -10.17 -42.69 18.17
CA GLY A 187 -11.53 -42.12 18.18
C GLY A 187 -11.61 -40.59 18.24
N PRO A 188 -12.77 -39.95 18.44
CA PRO A 188 -12.89 -38.51 18.26
C PRO A 188 -12.20 -37.76 19.41
N PRO A 189 -10.94 -37.48 19.23
CA PRO A 189 -10.03 -37.13 20.30
C PRO A 189 -9.98 -35.65 20.58
N ILE A 190 -10.57 -34.90 19.72
CA ILE A 190 -10.57 -33.45 19.74
C ILE A 190 -11.24 -32.87 21.00
N GLN A 191 -12.04 -33.68 21.71
CA GLN A 191 -12.75 -33.21 22.92
C GLN A 191 -11.87 -33.04 24.17
N LYS A 192 -10.61 -33.48 24.16
CA LYS A 192 -9.70 -33.44 25.34
C LYS A 192 -8.25 -33.02 25.02
N VAL A 193 -7.99 -32.42 23.88
CA VAL A 193 -6.61 -31.98 23.59
C VAL A 193 -6.31 -30.72 24.42
N GLY A 194 -5.43 -30.86 25.39
CA GLY A 194 -4.89 -29.72 26.13
C GLY A 194 -3.98 -28.83 25.27
N ALA A 195 -3.45 -27.76 25.81
CA ALA A 195 -2.56 -26.85 25.09
C ALA A 195 -1.16 -27.45 24.82
N GLU A 196 -0.73 -28.44 25.59
CA GLU A 196 0.62 -29.00 25.56
C GLU A 196 1.07 -29.56 24.19
N PRO A 197 0.24 -30.32 23.44
CA PRO A 197 0.61 -30.82 22.11
C PRO A 197 0.88 -29.68 21.11
N PHE A 198 0.18 -28.56 21.20
CA PHE A 198 0.40 -27.41 20.33
C PHE A 198 1.77 -26.76 20.58
N TYR A 199 2.17 -26.64 21.84
CA TYR A 199 3.50 -26.12 22.19
C TYR A 199 4.61 -27.03 21.70
N THR A 200 4.45 -28.33 21.86
CA THR A 200 5.42 -29.32 21.42
C THR A 200 5.63 -29.23 19.91
N VAL A 201 4.53 -29.17 19.15
CA VAL A 201 4.60 -29.04 17.68
C VAL A 201 5.22 -27.70 17.26
N ALA A 202 4.83 -26.60 17.91
CA ALA A 202 5.34 -25.28 17.61
C ALA A 202 6.86 -25.18 17.92
N LEU A 203 7.29 -25.66 19.09
CA LEU A 203 8.71 -25.67 19.47
C LEU A 203 9.55 -26.54 18.54
N ALA A 204 9.04 -27.72 18.12
CA ALA A 204 9.72 -28.57 17.15
C ALA A 204 9.90 -27.87 15.81
N GLN A 205 8.88 -27.15 15.32
CA GLN A 205 8.98 -26.34 14.09
C GLN A 205 9.97 -25.19 14.25
N PHE A 206 9.92 -24.44 15.36
CA PHE A 206 10.88 -23.38 15.65
C PHE A 206 12.33 -23.92 15.67
N THR A 207 12.55 -25.05 16.31
CA THR A 207 13.85 -25.73 16.33
C THR A 207 14.32 -26.12 14.93
N SER A 208 13.40 -26.66 14.11
CA SER A 208 13.68 -26.98 12.71
C SER A 208 14.04 -25.75 11.89
N TRP A 209 13.34 -24.62 12.08
CA TRP A 209 13.64 -23.35 11.42
C TRP A 209 15.01 -22.81 11.83
N CYS A 210 15.35 -22.85 13.12
CA CYS A 210 16.68 -22.45 13.60
C CYS A 210 17.79 -23.32 13.00
N SER A 211 17.61 -24.62 12.94
CA SER A 211 18.57 -25.55 12.33
C SER A 211 18.70 -25.32 10.83
N SER A 212 17.61 -25.12 10.13
CA SER A 212 17.62 -24.83 8.69
C SER A 212 18.30 -23.50 8.39
N PHE A 213 18.04 -22.46 9.19
CA PHE A 213 18.68 -21.17 9.06
C PHE A 213 20.20 -21.28 9.28
N LYS A 214 20.62 -21.99 10.33
CA LYS A 214 22.05 -22.29 10.60
C LYS A 214 22.72 -22.98 9.40
N THR A 215 22.11 -24.03 8.89
CA THR A 215 22.62 -24.78 7.75
C THR A 215 22.77 -23.90 6.50
N ARG A 216 21.81 -23.00 6.25
CA ARG A 216 21.87 -22.07 5.13
C ARG A 216 22.95 -21.01 5.26
N ILE A 217 23.20 -20.52 6.48
CA ILE A 217 24.25 -19.55 6.76
C ILE A 217 25.63 -20.18 6.64
N GLU A 218 25.81 -21.43 7.14
CA GLU A 218 27.09 -22.17 7.10
C GLU A 218 27.37 -22.76 5.70
N GLY A 219 26.37 -22.87 4.85
CA GLY A 219 26.46 -23.37 3.48
C GLY A 219 26.85 -22.32 2.44
N SER A 220 26.93 -22.73 1.18
CA SER A 220 27.24 -21.86 0.05
C SER A 220 26.11 -20.90 -0.33
N SER A 221 24.92 -21.10 0.20
CA SER A 221 23.75 -20.23 -0.04
C SER A 221 23.71 -19.11 0.98
N SER A 222 24.09 -17.89 0.58
CA SER A 222 24.00 -16.74 1.48
C SER A 222 22.56 -16.29 1.67
N VAL A 223 22.14 -16.19 2.93
CA VAL A 223 20.89 -15.51 3.30
C VAL A 223 21.26 -14.10 3.73
N VAL A 224 20.70 -13.11 3.08
CA VAL A 224 20.86 -11.69 3.45
C VAL A 224 19.51 -11.11 3.80
N ILE A 225 19.38 -10.59 5.02
CA ILE A 225 18.18 -9.92 5.51
C ILE A 225 18.45 -8.43 5.51
N ARG A 226 17.59 -7.66 4.83
CA ARG A 226 17.69 -6.20 4.77
C ARG A 226 16.57 -5.56 5.54
N PHE A 227 16.90 -4.53 6.31
CA PHE A 227 15.96 -3.77 7.11
C PHE A 227 15.89 -2.32 6.62
N LEU A 228 14.69 -1.77 6.68
CA LEU A 228 14.44 -0.35 6.55
C LEU A 228 13.44 0.08 7.63
N VAL A 229 13.74 1.16 8.32
CA VAL A 229 12.80 1.89 9.19
C VAL A 229 12.32 3.10 8.42
N GLY A 230 11.05 3.13 8.06
CA GLY A 230 10.49 4.23 7.28
C GLY A 230 9.07 3.94 6.78
N ASP A 231 8.55 4.85 5.98
CA ASP A 231 7.27 4.71 5.30
C ASP A 231 7.36 3.68 4.17
N ALA A 232 6.42 2.74 4.11
CA ALA A 232 6.45 1.64 3.15
C ALA A 232 6.19 2.10 1.70
N ILE A 233 5.33 3.10 1.51
CA ILE A 233 5.05 3.68 0.18
C ILE A 233 6.28 4.43 -0.32
N ALA A 234 6.89 5.26 0.54
CA ALA A 234 8.13 5.97 0.24
C ALA A 234 9.27 5.00 -0.14
N PHE A 235 9.41 3.91 0.60
CA PHE A 235 10.42 2.88 0.30
C PHE A 235 10.21 2.24 -1.08
N CYS A 236 8.98 1.89 -1.43
CA CYS A 236 8.70 1.33 -2.75
C CYS A 236 9.00 2.32 -3.87
N HIS A 237 8.66 3.60 -3.70
CA HIS A 237 9.01 4.65 -4.65
C HIS A 237 10.52 4.82 -4.76
N ALA A 238 11.24 4.85 -3.64
CA ALA A 238 12.68 4.96 -3.62
C ALA A 238 13.37 3.80 -4.35
N LEU A 239 12.92 2.57 -4.15
CA LEU A 239 13.43 1.40 -4.90
C LEU A 239 13.17 1.53 -6.40
N ARG A 240 12.01 2.07 -6.79
CA ARG A 240 11.69 2.31 -8.19
C ARG A 240 12.63 3.35 -8.81
N VAL A 241 12.82 4.50 -8.15
CA VAL A 241 13.75 5.55 -8.61
C VAL A 241 15.17 4.99 -8.71
N CYS A 242 15.63 4.29 -7.68
CA CYS A 242 16.95 3.64 -7.70
C CYS A 242 17.11 2.69 -8.90
N LYS A 243 16.06 1.92 -9.23
CA LYS A 243 16.05 1.00 -10.37
C LYS A 243 16.06 1.72 -11.72
N GLU A 244 15.28 2.78 -11.87
CA GLU A 244 15.06 3.50 -13.15
C GLU A 244 16.17 4.50 -13.44
N GLU A 245 16.67 5.21 -12.41
CA GLU A 245 17.64 6.29 -12.54
C GLU A 245 19.07 5.91 -12.09
N SER A 246 19.24 4.70 -11.54
CA SER A 246 20.52 4.21 -11.01
C SER A 246 21.15 5.16 -9.97
N THR A 247 20.30 5.81 -9.15
CA THR A 247 20.71 6.73 -8.08
C THR A 247 20.36 6.17 -6.71
N VAL A 248 21.23 6.35 -5.73
CA VAL A 248 20.97 6.00 -4.33
C VAL A 248 20.34 7.13 -3.53
N ASN A 249 20.47 8.37 -3.99
CA ASN A 249 19.77 9.52 -3.46
C ASN A 249 18.44 9.65 -4.19
N THR A 250 17.37 9.12 -3.60
CA THR A 250 16.09 8.97 -4.26
C THR A 250 15.10 10.09 -3.99
N GLY A 251 15.48 11.07 -3.16
CA GLY A 251 14.69 12.27 -2.90
C GLY A 251 13.88 12.24 -1.61
N ILE A 252 12.88 13.13 -1.56
CA ILE A 252 12.03 13.37 -0.40
C ILE A 252 10.63 12.83 -0.70
N TYR A 253 10.10 12.02 0.21
CA TYR A 253 8.75 11.46 0.14
C TYR A 253 7.90 12.03 1.26
N THR A 254 6.65 12.34 0.94
CA THR A 254 5.72 12.91 1.91
C THR A 254 4.68 11.90 2.35
N SER A 255 4.41 11.89 3.64
CA SER A 255 3.23 11.33 4.24
C SER A 255 2.40 12.45 4.87
N GLN A 256 1.18 12.15 5.29
CA GLN A 256 0.29 13.18 5.86
C GLN A 256 0.89 13.94 7.05
N TRP A 257 1.80 13.29 7.80
CA TRP A 257 2.33 13.81 9.05
C TRP A 257 3.85 13.90 9.09
N GLY A 258 4.53 13.74 7.98
CA GLY A 258 5.97 13.79 7.95
C GLY A 258 6.61 13.69 6.58
N LEU A 259 7.89 13.88 6.56
CA LEU A 259 8.76 13.74 5.40
C LEU A 259 9.70 12.56 5.61
N SER A 260 9.98 11.82 4.56
CA SER A 260 10.97 10.75 4.56
C SER A 260 12.02 11.02 3.50
N ARG A 261 13.27 11.20 3.90
CA ARG A 261 14.42 11.19 2.98
C ARG A 261 14.97 9.78 2.92
N ILE A 262 15.12 9.24 1.73
CA ILE A 262 15.64 7.90 1.55
C ILE A 262 16.92 7.99 0.70
N ASN A 263 18.05 7.86 1.39
CA ASN A 263 19.36 7.74 0.78
C ASN A 263 19.85 6.32 1.06
N PHE A 264 19.86 5.49 0.03
CA PHE A 264 20.28 4.10 0.16
C PHE A 264 21.80 3.98 0.36
N SER A 265 22.21 2.86 0.95
CA SER A 265 23.62 2.47 1.01
C SER A 265 24.19 2.28 -0.39
N ALA A 266 25.17 3.09 -0.78
CA ALA A 266 25.81 2.97 -2.09
C ALA A 266 26.40 1.56 -2.32
N VAL A 267 27.02 0.97 -1.28
CA VAL A 267 27.60 -0.38 -1.34
C VAL A 267 26.57 -1.45 -1.71
N ASP A 268 25.32 -1.29 -1.28
CA ASP A 268 24.24 -2.26 -1.51
C ASP A 268 23.42 -1.95 -2.76
N TYR A 269 23.24 -0.68 -3.14
CA TYR A 269 22.24 -0.27 -4.13
C TYR A 269 22.82 0.45 -5.36
N GLU A 270 24.10 0.84 -5.37
CA GLU A 270 24.70 1.54 -6.48
C GLU A 270 25.27 0.60 -7.54
N GLY A 271 25.01 0.93 -8.81
CA GLY A 271 25.57 0.27 -9.97
C GLY A 271 24.87 -1.04 -10.39
N PRO A 272 25.18 -1.52 -11.60
CA PRO A 272 24.50 -2.65 -12.23
C PRO A 272 24.75 -4.01 -11.54
N SER A 273 25.78 -4.08 -10.68
CA SER A 273 26.14 -5.28 -9.91
C SER A 273 25.78 -5.17 -8.44
N SER A 274 24.89 -4.24 -8.09
CA SER A 274 24.50 -4.05 -6.69
C SER A 274 23.93 -5.34 -6.09
N PRO A 275 24.31 -5.69 -4.84
CA PRO A 275 23.86 -6.94 -4.23
C PRO A 275 22.41 -6.85 -3.72
N ALA A 276 21.84 -5.65 -3.62
CA ALA A 276 20.47 -5.47 -3.15
C ALA A 276 19.47 -5.66 -4.29
N PRO A 277 18.40 -6.47 -4.09
CA PRO A 277 17.39 -6.64 -5.12
C PRO A 277 16.53 -5.37 -5.24
N LEU A 278 16.28 -4.94 -6.47
CA LEU A 278 15.37 -3.84 -6.82
C LEU A 278 14.03 -4.36 -7.39
N SER A 279 13.85 -5.67 -7.44
CA SER A 279 12.59 -6.34 -7.75
C SER A 279 12.51 -7.69 -7.06
N PHE A 280 11.28 -8.16 -6.81
CA PHE A 280 11.01 -9.24 -5.86
C PHE A 280 10.10 -10.30 -6.46
N ASN A 281 10.33 -11.58 -6.11
CA ASN A 281 9.44 -12.68 -6.47
C ASN A 281 8.18 -12.71 -5.61
N VAL A 282 8.31 -12.36 -4.33
CA VAL A 282 7.19 -12.33 -3.38
C VAL A 282 7.22 -11.01 -2.65
N ILE A 283 6.08 -10.32 -2.65
CA ILE A 283 5.84 -9.10 -1.89
C ILE A 283 4.66 -9.39 -0.96
N ASP A 284 4.90 -9.33 0.35
CA ASP A 284 3.84 -9.48 1.35
C ASP A 284 3.59 -8.12 2.02
N ALA A 285 2.44 -7.53 1.72
CA ALA A 285 2.02 -6.27 2.31
C ALA A 285 1.26 -6.46 3.64
N SER A 286 1.07 -7.72 4.08
CA SER A 286 0.32 -8.01 5.30
C SER A 286 -0.98 -7.19 5.38
N ASN A 287 -1.29 -6.58 6.53
CA ASN A 287 -2.45 -5.72 6.75
C ASN A 287 -2.21 -4.22 6.45
N LEU A 288 -1.13 -3.85 5.77
CA LEU A 288 -0.87 -2.46 5.36
C LEU A 288 -2.01 -1.85 4.55
N LYS A 289 -2.78 -2.70 3.84
CA LYS A 289 -3.95 -2.30 3.07
C LYS A 289 -5.00 -1.57 3.92
N ASP A 290 -5.18 -1.95 5.18
CA ASP A 290 -6.17 -1.36 6.07
C ASP A 290 -5.78 0.07 6.51
N ASN A 291 -4.49 0.41 6.42
CA ASN A 291 -3.95 1.71 6.78
C ASN A 291 -3.60 2.59 5.58
N LEU A 292 -3.13 1.98 4.49
CA LEU A 292 -2.58 2.70 3.33
C LEU A 292 -3.50 2.66 2.10
N GLY A 293 -4.48 1.76 2.09
CA GLY A 293 -5.36 1.53 0.95
C GLY A 293 -4.78 0.56 -0.09
N LEU A 294 -5.64 -0.31 -0.63
CA LEU A 294 -5.26 -1.36 -1.56
C LEU A 294 -4.60 -0.82 -2.84
N LEU A 295 -5.20 0.22 -3.42
CA LEU A 295 -4.72 0.76 -4.69
C LEU A 295 -3.32 1.36 -4.53
N ASN A 296 -3.06 2.13 -3.47
CA ASN A 296 -1.74 2.69 -3.20
C ASN A 296 -0.67 1.60 -3.12
N ILE A 297 -0.98 0.48 -2.42
CA ILE A 297 -0.06 -0.66 -2.32
C ILE A 297 0.19 -1.28 -3.69
N LEU A 298 -0.85 -1.54 -4.48
CA LEU A 298 -0.68 -2.14 -5.80
C LEU A 298 0.13 -1.25 -6.73
N LEU A 299 -0.15 0.07 -6.76
CA LEU A 299 0.56 1.02 -7.61
C LEU A 299 2.07 1.08 -7.34
N VAL A 300 2.49 0.92 -6.09
CA VAL A 300 3.91 0.98 -5.73
C VAL A 300 4.60 -0.38 -5.76
N THR A 301 3.87 -1.48 -5.59
CA THR A 301 4.48 -2.83 -5.53
C THR A 301 4.52 -3.53 -6.87
N VAL A 302 3.55 -3.28 -7.77
CA VAL A 302 3.53 -3.91 -9.10
C VAL A 302 4.80 -3.62 -9.93
N PRO A 303 5.35 -2.39 -9.96
CA PRO A 303 6.62 -2.10 -10.66
C PRO A 303 7.83 -2.83 -10.07
N LEU A 304 7.76 -3.24 -8.80
CA LEU A 304 8.81 -3.96 -8.09
C LEU A 304 8.65 -5.49 -8.17
N LEU A 305 7.50 -5.97 -8.63
CA LEU A 305 7.27 -7.41 -8.81
C LEU A 305 8.04 -7.92 -10.02
N GLN A 306 8.78 -9.02 -9.85
CA GLN A 306 9.45 -9.68 -10.97
C GLN A 306 8.44 -10.25 -11.96
N ARG A 307 8.73 -10.14 -13.25
CA ARG A 307 7.87 -10.69 -14.31
C ARG A 307 8.13 -12.17 -14.50
N THR A 308 7.73 -12.97 -13.50
CA THR A 308 7.81 -14.43 -13.52
C THR A 308 6.45 -15.02 -13.18
N PRO A 309 6.09 -16.22 -13.70
CA PRO A 309 4.79 -16.84 -13.43
C PRO A 309 4.52 -17.13 -11.96
N TRP A 310 5.56 -17.26 -11.16
CA TRP A 310 5.47 -17.55 -9.72
C TRP A 310 5.51 -16.30 -8.86
N ALA A 311 5.83 -15.12 -9.42
CA ALA A 311 5.88 -13.90 -8.65
C ALA A 311 4.47 -13.49 -8.19
N VAL A 312 4.37 -13.02 -6.94
CA VAL A 312 3.08 -12.77 -6.29
C VAL A 312 3.16 -11.63 -5.28
N ILE A 313 2.08 -10.84 -5.22
CA ILE A 313 1.85 -9.87 -4.15
C ILE A 313 0.74 -10.41 -3.25
N HIS A 314 0.98 -10.49 -1.95
CA HIS A 314 -0.03 -10.82 -0.95
C HIS A 314 -0.51 -9.56 -0.25
N THR A 315 -1.82 -9.38 -0.17
CA THR A 315 -2.47 -8.31 0.60
C THR A 315 -3.49 -8.92 1.54
N SER A 316 -3.45 -8.54 2.81
CA SER A 316 -4.42 -8.98 3.80
C SER A 316 -5.25 -7.79 4.30
N THR A 317 -6.49 -8.02 4.68
CA THR A 317 -7.41 -7.02 5.22
C THR A 317 -8.34 -7.63 6.25
N LEU A 318 -8.76 -6.81 7.19
CA LEU A 318 -9.76 -7.15 8.19
C LEU A 318 -11.16 -6.74 7.67
N VAL A 319 -11.95 -7.71 7.25
CA VAL A 319 -13.30 -7.48 6.70
C VAL A 319 -14.33 -7.57 7.82
N SER A 320 -15.17 -6.53 7.96
CA SER A 320 -16.31 -6.56 8.91
C SER A 320 -17.43 -7.45 8.40
N ARG A 321 -18.02 -8.20 9.33
CA ARG A 321 -19.19 -9.08 9.10
C ARG A 321 -20.50 -8.48 9.57
N ASP A 322 -20.49 -7.29 10.10
CA ASP A 322 -21.71 -6.67 10.58
C ASP A 322 -22.73 -6.60 9.44
N PRO A 323 -23.93 -7.17 9.60
CA PRO A 323 -25.03 -7.06 8.62
C PRO A 323 -25.46 -5.63 8.34
N ALA A 324 -25.17 -4.70 9.27
CA ALA A 324 -25.41 -3.27 9.10
C ALA A 324 -24.39 -2.61 8.16
N THR A 325 -23.21 -3.19 8.01
CA THR A 325 -22.25 -2.83 6.95
C THR A 325 -22.70 -3.56 5.70
N SER A 326 -23.25 -2.80 4.75
CA SER A 326 -23.73 -3.35 3.47
C SER A 326 -22.71 -4.33 2.87
N PRO A 327 -23.14 -5.51 2.38
CA PRO A 327 -22.27 -6.43 1.63
C PRO A 327 -21.53 -5.75 0.48
N ILE A 328 -22.05 -4.63 -0.03
CA ILE A 328 -21.47 -3.82 -1.07
C ILE A 328 -20.14 -3.20 -0.62
N ILE A 329 -20.06 -2.71 0.63
CA ILE A 329 -18.83 -2.03 1.15
C ILE A 329 -17.69 -3.04 1.39
N SER A 330 -18.04 -4.29 1.71
CA SER A 330 -17.06 -5.35 1.89
C SER A 330 -16.60 -5.98 0.56
N SER A 331 -17.26 -5.66 -0.56
CA SER A 331 -16.89 -6.23 -1.86
C SER A 331 -15.54 -5.70 -2.35
N LEU A 332 -14.79 -6.56 -3.03
CA LEU A 332 -13.50 -6.16 -3.61
C LEU A 332 -13.68 -5.04 -4.64
N ASP A 333 -14.75 -5.09 -5.45
CA ASP A 333 -15.08 -4.07 -6.45
C ASP A 333 -15.30 -2.68 -5.84
N TYR A 334 -15.89 -2.61 -4.65
CA TYR A 334 -16.05 -1.33 -3.96
C TYR A 334 -14.69 -0.78 -3.50
N ARG A 335 -13.83 -1.65 -2.97
CA ARG A 335 -12.50 -1.27 -2.46
C ARG A 335 -11.51 -0.94 -3.57
N THR A 336 -11.79 -1.35 -4.80
CA THR A 336 -10.96 -1.10 -6.00
C THR A 336 -11.51 0.00 -6.89
N PHE A 337 -12.65 0.61 -6.54
CA PHE A 337 -13.34 1.68 -7.29
C PHE A 337 -13.78 1.30 -8.71
N ALA A 338 -13.49 0.09 -9.16
CA ALA A 338 -13.88 -0.49 -10.43
C ALA A 338 -14.16 -1.99 -10.25
N ASP A 339 -14.76 -2.63 -11.24
CA ASP A 339 -14.79 -4.08 -11.29
C ASP A 339 -13.38 -4.64 -11.53
N ILE A 340 -13.12 -5.83 -11.00
CA ILE A 340 -11.79 -6.43 -11.01
C ILE A 340 -11.21 -6.60 -12.42
N PRO A 341 -11.96 -7.06 -13.45
CA PRO A 341 -11.43 -7.13 -14.81
C PRO A 341 -10.90 -5.78 -15.31
N THR A 342 -11.68 -4.72 -15.18
CA THR A 342 -11.29 -3.38 -15.65
C THR A 342 -10.06 -2.86 -14.92
N LEU A 343 -10.04 -2.95 -13.59
CA LEU A 343 -8.87 -2.53 -12.81
C LEU A 343 -7.64 -3.33 -13.20
N SER A 344 -7.75 -4.67 -13.25
CA SER A 344 -6.61 -5.57 -13.52
C SER A 344 -5.97 -5.31 -14.87
N ILE A 345 -6.75 -4.99 -15.88
CA ILE A 345 -6.24 -4.61 -17.21
C ILE A 345 -5.32 -3.38 -17.10
N PHE A 346 -5.72 -2.35 -16.34
CA PHE A 346 -4.95 -1.11 -16.24
C PHE A 346 -3.77 -1.19 -15.26
N ILE A 347 -3.87 -1.95 -14.16
CA ILE A 347 -2.73 -2.10 -13.23
C ILE A 347 -1.80 -3.26 -13.61
N GLY A 348 -2.27 -4.21 -14.42
CA GLY A 348 -1.47 -5.32 -14.95
C GLY A 348 -1.38 -6.56 -14.08
N VAL A 349 -2.01 -6.57 -12.91
CA VAL A 349 -2.11 -7.76 -12.04
C VAL A 349 -3.56 -8.07 -11.72
N ALA A 350 -3.85 -9.33 -11.45
CA ALA A 350 -5.19 -9.77 -11.09
C ALA A 350 -5.15 -10.71 -9.87
N PRO A 351 -6.24 -10.78 -9.09
CA PRO A 351 -6.37 -11.78 -8.05
C PRO A 351 -6.26 -13.19 -8.62
N THR A 352 -5.54 -14.07 -7.94
CA THR A 352 -5.38 -15.47 -8.38
C THR A 352 -6.71 -16.21 -8.49
N SER A 353 -7.69 -15.85 -7.67
CA SER A 353 -9.06 -16.39 -7.77
C SER A 353 -9.73 -16.07 -9.12
N HIS A 354 -9.36 -14.96 -9.77
CA HIS A 354 -9.84 -14.57 -11.10
C HIS A 354 -9.02 -15.19 -12.24
N LEU A 355 -7.73 -15.48 -11.98
CA LEU A 355 -6.84 -16.09 -12.95
C LEU A 355 -7.04 -17.61 -13.08
N HIS A 356 -7.32 -18.28 -11.97
CA HIS A 356 -7.35 -19.74 -11.89
C HIS A 356 -8.68 -20.29 -11.32
N HIS A 357 -9.68 -19.45 -11.10
CA HIS A 357 -10.98 -19.79 -10.56
C HIS A 357 -10.96 -20.48 -9.18
N PHE A 358 -9.83 -20.43 -8.47
CA PHE A 358 -9.70 -20.92 -7.11
C PHE A 358 -8.73 -20.07 -6.30
N THR A 359 -8.79 -20.19 -4.99
CA THR A 359 -7.85 -19.58 -4.07
C THR A 359 -7.20 -20.65 -3.18
N SER A 360 -5.90 -20.50 -2.94
CA SER A 360 -5.20 -21.35 -1.97
C SER A 360 -5.48 -20.94 -0.52
N HIS A 361 -6.06 -19.76 -0.31
CA HIS A 361 -6.41 -19.28 1.01
C HIS A 361 -7.81 -19.75 1.40
N SER A 362 -7.95 -20.23 2.64
CA SER A 362 -9.22 -20.67 3.20
C SER A 362 -9.46 -19.97 4.54
N ASP A 363 -10.49 -19.13 4.56
CA ASP A 363 -10.93 -18.45 5.79
C ASP A 363 -11.99 -19.26 6.55
N LYS A 364 -12.18 -20.54 6.18
CA LYS A 364 -13.20 -21.42 6.76
C LYS A 364 -13.10 -21.47 8.28
N HIS A 365 -11.91 -21.52 8.85
CA HIS A 365 -11.65 -21.54 10.28
C HIS A 365 -12.14 -20.24 10.97
N GLU A 366 -11.93 -19.08 10.35
CA GLU A 366 -12.45 -17.80 10.85
C GLU A 366 -13.96 -17.71 10.67
N ILE A 367 -14.50 -18.25 9.57
CA ILE A 367 -15.93 -18.32 9.32
C ILE A 367 -16.62 -19.19 10.36
N LEU A 368 -16.06 -20.33 10.73
CA LEU A 368 -16.61 -21.23 11.75
C LEU A 368 -16.49 -20.68 13.16
N ALA A 369 -15.38 -20.02 13.47
CA ALA A 369 -15.16 -19.36 14.76
C ALA A 369 -15.96 -18.06 14.93
N SER A 370 -16.49 -17.52 13.88
CA SER A 370 -17.00 -16.14 13.77
C SER A 370 -18.40 -15.91 14.35
N SER A 371 -19.10 -16.90 14.88
CA SER A 371 -20.32 -16.61 15.66
C SER A 371 -20.07 -15.65 16.84
N LYS A 372 -18.78 -15.43 17.18
CA LYS A 372 -18.31 -14.53 18.24
C LYS A 372 -17.53 -13.31 17.73
N PHE A 373 -17.18 -13.24 16.44
CA PHE A 373 -16.33 -12.18 15.89
C PHE A 373 -17.01 -11.39 14.78
N HIS A 374 -16.87 -10.07 14.86
CA HIS A 374 -17.42 -9.15 13.85
C HIS A 374 -16.52 -8.97 12.62
N HIS A 375 -15.31 -9.52 12.63
CA HIS A 375 -14.32 -9.36 11.58
C HIS A 375 -13.68 -10.67 11.16
N MET A 376 -13.25 -10.76 9.92
CA MET A 376 -12.44 -11.84 9.37
C MET A 376 -11.29 -11.31 8.55
N HIS A 377 -10.18 -12.03 8.49
CA HIS A 377 -9.09 -11.71 7.59
C HIS A 377 -9.40 -12.27 6.19
N GLU A 378 -9.21 -11.42 5.21
CA GLU A 378 -9.23 -11.80 3.80
C GLU A 378 -7.84 -11.58 3.21
N THR A 379 -7.21 -12.63 2.70
CA THR A 379 -5.91 -12.55 2.03
C THR A 379 -6.10 -12.76 0.54
N ILE A 380 -5.60 -11.83 -0.25
CA ILE A 380 -5.67 -11.88 -1.72
C ILE A 380 -4.25 -11.95 -2.27
N ALA A 381 -4.02 -12.92 -3.15
CA ALA A 381 -2.79 -13.05 -3.90
C ALA A 381 -2.99 -12.46 -5.29
N TRP A 382 -2.12 -11.52 -5.70
CA TRP A 382 -2.16 -10.82 -6.97
C TRP A 382 -0.99 -11.27 -7.84
N LYS A 383 -1.24 -11.60 -9.10
CA LYS A 383 -0.23 -12.09 -10.05
C LYS A 383 -0.39 -11.43 -11.41
N PHE A 384 0.68 -11.41 -12.18
CA PHE A 384 0.57 -11.12 -13.60
C PHE A 384 -0.23 -12.23 -14.31
N PRO A 385 -1.19 -11.88 -15.18
CA PRO A 385 -1.80 -12.84 -16.09
C PRO A 385 -0.71 -13.48 -16.97
N SER A 386 -0.71 -14.79 -17.05
CA SER A 386 0.29 -15.53 -17.81
C SER A 386 -0.38 -16.49 -18.78
N ALA A 387 0.04 -16.45 -20.04
CA ALA A 387 -0.39 -17.39 -21.07
C ALA A 387 0.43 -18.70 -21.08
N VAL A 388 1.20 -18.97 -20.02
CA VAL A 388 2.05 -20.17 -19.94
C VAL A 388 1.22 -21.39 -19.56
N VAL A 389 1.23 -22.41 -20.43
CA VAL A 389 0.60 -23.70 -20.18
C VAL A 389 1.48 -24.56 -19.28
N SER A 390 0.98 -24.97 -18.12
CA SER A 390 1.66 -25.97 -17.28
C SER A 390 1.78 -27.29 -18.05
N GLY A 391 3.01 -27.76 -18.22
CA GLY A 391 3.30 -29.08 -18.82
C GLY A 391 3.56 -29.08 -20.33
N SER A 392 3.55 -27.95 -21.00
CA SER A 392 4.01 -27.86 -22.39
C SER A 392 5.54 -27.85 -22.47
N PRO A 393 6.17 -28.63 -23.40
CA PRO A 393 7.59 -28.54 -23.65
C PRO A 393 7.98 -27.28 -24.42
N ILE A 394 7.03 -26.37 -24.67
CA ILE A 394 7.30 -25.05 -25.23
C ILE A 394 8.23 -24.35 -24.22
N ARG A 395 9.44 -24.03 -24.65
CA ARG A 395 10.37 -23.20 -23.92
C ARG A 395 9.58 -22.00 -23.40
N PHE A 396 9.57 -21.83 -22.08
CA PHE A 396 9.01 -20.65 -21.48
C PHE A 396 9.73 -19.46 -22.11
N PRO A 397 9.06 -18.61 -22.88
CA PRO A 397 9.65 -17.33 -23.15
C PRO A 397 9.92 -16.74 -21.76
N GLU A 398 11.16 -16.34 -21.53
CA GLU A 398 11.47 -15.52 -20.36
C GLU A 398 10.41 -14.45 -20.35
N LEU A 399 9.71 -14.27 -19.23
CA LEU A 399 8.63 -13.29 -19.10
C LEU A 399 9.19 -11.85 -19.10
N ASP A 400 10.22 -11.63 -19.88
CA ASP A 400 10.79 -10.32 -20.19
C ASP A 400 9.92 -9.56 -21.21
N GLU A 401 8.81 -10.17 -21.61
CA GLU A 401 7.88 -9.53 -22.52
C GLU A 401 7.13 -8.40 -21.81
N ARG A 402 7.27 -7.22 -22.35
CA ARG A 402 6.47 -6.06 -21.92
C ARG A 402 4.99 -6.42 -21.98
N PRO A 403 4.15 -5.91 -21.05
CA PRO A 403 2.71 -6.14 -21.11
C PRO A 403 2.15 -5.61 -22.44
N PRO A 404 1.07 -6.19 -22.97
CA PRO A 404 0.47 -5.70 -24.18
C PRO A 404 0.05 -4.23 -24.05
N THR A 405 0.22 -3.48 -25.12
CA THR A 405 -0.24 -2.09 -25.20
C THR A 405 -1.75 -2.06 -25.36
N LEU A 406 -2.43 -1.31 -24.53
CA LEU A 406 -3.88 -1.19 -24.56
C LEU A 406 -4.31 -0.05 -25.51
N VAL A 407 -5.34 -0.30 -26.28
CA VAL A 407 -5.99 0.69 -27.15
C VAL A 407 -7.45 0.79 -26.75
N CYS A 408 -8.00 1.98 -26.62
CA CYS A 408 -9.42 2.17 -26.34
C CYS A 408 -9.93 3.51 -26.87
N ASN A 409 -11.22 3.71 -26.80
CA ASN A 409 -11.82 4.99 -27.15
C ASN A 409 -11.47 6.03 -26.06
N ALA A 410 -10.96 7.20 -26.45
CA ALA A 410 -10.51 8.26 -25.55
C ALA A 410 -11.64 8.78 -24.64
N GLN A 411 -12.83 8.99 -25.19
CA GLN A 411 -14.00 9.43 -24.41
C GLN A 411 -14.40 8.38 -23.35
N HIS A 412 -14.41 7.10 -23.71
CA HIS A 412 -14.72 6.03 -22.77
C HIS A 412 -13.67 5.94 -21.64
N LEU A 413 -12.40 6.12 -21.97
CA LEU A 413 -11.37 6.19 -20.93
C LEU A 413 -11.57 7.39 -20.02
N GLY A 414 -11.89 8.57 -20.56
CA GLY A 414 -12.20 9.76 -19.77
C GLY A 414 -13.40 9.53 -18.83
N ASN A 415 -14.47 8.90 -19.32
CA ASN A 415 -15.64 8.52 -18.52
C ASN A 415 -15.29 7.51 -17.42
N PHE A 416 -14.44 6.52 -17.74
CA PHE A 416 -13.95 5.55 -16.75
C PHE A 416 -13.15 6.25 -15.65
N LEU A 417 -12.19 7.10 -16.00
CA LEU A 417 -11.39 7.86 -15.04
C LEU A 417 -12.25 8.72 -14.14
N PHE A 418 -13.29 9.37 -14.68
CA PHE A 418 -14.23 10.16 -13.87
C PHE A 418 -15.05 9.28 -12.92
N THR A 419 -15.56 8.14 -13.40
CA THR A 419 -16.31 7.20 -12.57
C THR A 419 -15.43 6.66 -11.43
N PHE A 420 -14.18 6.33 -11.73
CA PHE A 420 -13.19 5.89 -10.77
C PHE A 420 -12.88 6.96 -9.72
N TYR A 421 -12.60 8.20 -10.17
CA TYR A 421 -12.39 9.37 -9.31
C TYR A 421 -13.59 9.63 -8.39
N SER A 422 -14.79 9.59 -8.93
CA SER A 422 -16.02 9.82 -8.19
C SER A 422 -16.26 8.80 -7.08
N LYS A 423 -15.89 7.54 -7.32
CA LYS A 423 -15.96 6.48 -6.30
C LYS A 423 -14.84 6.58 -5.28
N MET A 424 -13.62 6.93 -5.70
CA MET A 424 -12.48 7.11 -4.81
C MET A 424 -12.72 8.21 -3.77
N PHE A 425 -13.49 9.24 -4.12
CA PHE A 425 -13.81 10.36 -3.25
C PHE A 425 -15.31 10.41 -2.91
N GLU A 426 -15.96 9.26 -2.80
CA GLU A 426 -17.40 9.18 -2.53
C GLU A 426 -17.78 9.77 -1.17
N GLU A 427 -16.88 9.72 -0.18
CA GLU A 427 -17.09 10.31 1.14
C GLU A 427 -17.18 11.84 1.13
N GLU A 428 -16.72 12.49 0.07
CA GLU A 428 -16.84 13.94 -0.11
C GLU A 428 -18.22 14.36 -0.66
N ARG A 429 -19.07 13.40 -1.04
CA ARG A 429 -20.37 13.65 -1.67
C ARG A 429 -21.48 13.74 -0.64
N LEU A 430 -22.45 14.65 -0.92
CA LEU A 430 -23.67 14.78 -0.12
C LEU A 430 -24.55 13.55 -0.29
N LYS A 431 -24.33 12.53 0.54
CA LYS A 431 -25.27 11.43 0.67
C LYS A 431 -25.77 11.35 2.11
N PRO A 432 -27.06 11.07 2.35
CA PRO A 432 -27.57 10.80 3.69
C PRO A 432 -26.92 9.50 4.19
N MET A 433 -25.82 9.64 4.90
CA MET A 433 -25.10 8.52 5.49
C MET A 433 -25.47 8.40 6.97
N LYS A 434 -25.80 7.19 7.44
CA LYS A 434 -25.98 6.96 8.87
C LYS A 434 -24.66 7.27 9.59
N TYR A 435 -24.75 7.95 10.73
CA TYR A 435 -23.58 8.41 11.49
C TYR A 435 -22.56 7.32 11.80
N GLU A 436 -23.03 6.14 12.19
CA GLU A 436 -22.19 4.97 12.49
C GLU A 436 -21.35 4.51 11.27
N THR A 437 -21.91 4.66 10.08
CA THR A 437 -21.22 4.36 8.81
C THR A 437 -20.17 5.45 8.50
N ALA A 438 -20.51 6.72 8.71
CA ALA A 438 -19.57 7.84 8.51
C ALA A 438 -18.38 7.78 9.47
N TYR A 439 -18.58 7.31 10.69
CA TYR A 439 -17.52 7.17 11.69
C TYR A 439 -16.51 6.07 11.36
N ARG A 440 -16.91 5.03 10.64
CA ARG A 440 -16.05 3.94 10.18
C ARG A 440 -15.14 4.31 9.01
N PHE A 441 -15.46 5.36 8.24
CA PHE A 441 -14.65 5.85 7.12
C PHE A 441 -13.62 6.92 7.52
N ASN A 442 -13.13 6.85 8.74
CA ASN A 442 -12.29 7.91 9.32
C ASN A 442 -10.83 7.87 8.90
N ILE A 443 -10.39 6.79 8.25
CA ILE A 443 -9.05 6.69 7.68
C ILE A 443 -9.16 7.02 6.21
N ILE A 444 -8.64 8.18 5.82
CA ILE A 444 -8.55 8.55 4.41
C ILE A 444 -7.30 7.93 3.83
N HIS A 445 -7.51 6.90 3.02
CA HIS A 445 -6.42 6.19 2.34
C HIS A 445 -5.96 6.91 1.07
N TYR A 446 -6.84 7.70 0.45
CA TYR A 446 -6.61 8.22 -0.90
C TYR A 446 -6.66 9.74 -0.94
N THR A 447 -5.67 10.30 -1.63
CA THR A 447 -5.55 11.73 -1.95
C THR A 447 -5.62 11.92 -3.46
N ARG A 448 -5.67 13.18 -3.92
CA ARG A 448 -5.57 13.47 -5.37
C ARG A 448 -4.27 12.93 -5.95
N SER A 449 -3.19 12.95 -5.18
CA SER A 449 -1.91 12.34 -5.58
C SER A 449 -2.03 10.82 -5.81
N SER A 450 -2.80 10.10 -4.98
CA SER A 450 -3.10 8.67 -5.19
C SER A 450 -3.83 8.43 -6.52
N PHE A 451 -4.83 9.25 -6.82
CA PHE A 451 -5.55 9.17 -8.09
C PHE A 451 -4.64 9.50 -9.28
N VAL A 452 -3.83 10.55 -9.17
CA VAL A 452 -2.89 10.96 -10.22
C VAL A 452 -1.82 9.88 -10.46
N ALA A 453 -1.37 9.17 -9.42
CA ALA A 453 -0.49 8.02 -9.57
C ALA A 453 -1.16 6.86 -10.35
N PHE A 454 -2.45 6.62 -10.11
CA PHE A 454 -3.22 5.67 -10.91
C PHE A 454 -3.33 6.11 -12.38
N VAL A 455 -3.65 7.39 -12.64
CA VAL A 455 -3.73 7.96 -14.01
C VAL A 455 -2.39 7.83 -14.73
N ALA A 456 -1.27 8.05 -14.05
CA ALA A 456 0.07 7.86 -14.60
C ALA A 456 0.30 6.39 -15.01
N SER A 457 -0.05 5.45 -14.14
CA SER A 457 0.03 4.01 -14.44
C SER A 457 -0.85 3.60 -15.62
N VAL A 458 -2.03 4.21 -15.79
CA VAL A 458 -2.89 3.99 -16.96
C VAL A 458 -2.22 4.52 -18.21
N LYS A 459 -1.67 5.75 -18.19
CA LYS A 459 -0.99 6.39 -19.33
C LYS A 459 0.17 5.54 -19.86
N GLU A 460 0.96 4.94 -18.98
CA GLU A 460 2.07 4.07 -19.36
C GLU A 460 1.65 2.81 -20.15
N ARG A 461 0.37 2.44 -20.09
CA ARG A 461 -0.14 1.19 -20.67
C ARG A 461 -1.02 1.40 -21.88
N VAL A 462 -1.48 2.62 -22.15
CA VAL A 462 -2.41 2.92 -23.24
C VAL A 462 -1.73 3.65 -24.39
N ASP A 463 -2.16 3.33 -25.62
CA ASP A 463 -1.79 4.03 -26.84
C ASP A 463 -3.07 4.61 -27.48
N ILE A 464 -3.37 5.84 -27.12
CA ILE A 464 -4.59 6.56 -27.52
C ILE A 464 -4.31 8.05 -27.63
N ASP A 465 -5.26 8.82 -28.13
CA ASP A 465 -5.25 10.27 -27.94
C ASP A 465 -5.44 10.59 -26.46
N TRP A 466 -4.31 10.79 -25.79
CA TRP A 466 -4.30 11.02 -24.33
C TRP A 466 -4.88 12.39 -23.96
N ASP A 467 -4.61 13.41 -24.75
CA ASP A 467 -5.11 14.77 -24.48
C ASP A 467 -6.62 14.84 -24.63
N GLU A 468 -7.18 14.10 -25.56
CA GLU A 468 -8.62 13.93 -25.68
C GLU A 468 -9.21 13.22 -24.46
N ALA A 469 -8.63 12.10 -24.02
CA ALA A 469 -9.13 11.33 -22.88
C ALA A 469 -9.09 12.14 -21.57
N ILE A 470 -7.97 12.82 -21.29
CA ILE A 470 -7.84 13.62 -20.07
C ILE A 470 -8.73 14.88 -20.13
N GLY A 471 -8.99 15.41 -21.32
CA GLY A 471 -9.93 16.49 -21.56
C GLY A 471 -11.35 16.12 -21.18
N TYR A 472 -11.83 14.93 -21.57
CA TYR A 472 -13.15 14.43 -21.16
C TYR A 472 -13.21 14.24 -19.64
N PHE A 473 -12.17 13.64 -19.04
CA PHE A 473 -12.11 13.47 -17.58
C PHE A 473 -12.23 14.81 -16.83
N LEU A 474 -11.38 15.79 -17.18
CA LEU A 474 -11.36 17.10 -16.52
C LEU A 474 -12.64 17.89 -16.78
N GLY A 475 -13.23 17.74 -17.96
CA GLY A 475 -14.55 18.31 -18.28
C GLY A 475 -15.62 17.80 -17.33
N HIS A 476 -15.67 16.50 -17.04
CA HIS A 476 -16.60 15.94 -16.08
C HIS A 476 -16.34 16.41 -14.65
N VAL A 477 -15.06 16.46 -14.21
CA VAL A 477 -14.72 16.94 -12.86
C VAL A 477 -15.10 18.40 -12.66
N SER A 478 -14.90 19.25 -13.67
CA SER A 478 -15.23 20.69 -13.61
C SER A 478 -16.73 20.96 -13.48
N LEU A 479 -17.57 20.07 -14.01
CA LEU A 479 -19.03 20.17 -13.98
C LEU A 479 -19.67 19.40 -12.81
N ASP A 480 -18.87 18.67 -12.03
CA ASP A 480 -19.39 17.88 -10.91
C ASP A 480 -19.63 18.74 -9.68
N HIS A 481 -20.90 19.01 -9.38
CA HIS A 481 -21.33 19.74 -8.19
C HIS A 481 -21.78 18.86 -7.02
N ALA A 482 -21.64 17.53 -7.15
CA ALA A 482 -22.05 16.60 -6.10
C ALA A 482 -21.14 16.58 -4.84
N PRO A 483 -19.84 16.89 -4.89
CA PRO A 483 -19.03 17.01 -3.69
C PRO A 483 -19.49 18.18 -2.80
N ILE A 484 -19.40 18.01 -1.47
CA ILE A 484 -19.74 19.04 -0.46
C ILE A 484 -18.94 20.33 -0.68
N SER A 485 -17.66 20.18 -1.02
CA SER A 485 -16.76 21.30 -1.32
C SER A 485 -16.87 21.81 -2.76
N GLY A 486 -17.78 21.26 -3.56
CA GLY A 486 -17.89 21.60 -4.97
C GLY A 486 -16.55 21.41 -5.71
N PRO A 487 -16.19 22.33 -6.58
CA PRO A 487 -14.96 22.25 -7.39
C PRO A 487 -13.69 22.71 -6.67
N SER A 488 -13.72 22.93 -5.35
CA SER A 488 -12.57 23.50 -4.60
C SER A 488 -11.28 22.66 -4.65
N TYR A 489 -11.37 21.37 -5.02
CA TYR A 489 -10.22 20.51 -5.21
C TYR A 489 -9.71 20.43 -6.66
N TYR A 490 -10.37 21.12 -7.59
CA TYR A 490 -9.99 21.02 -9.01
C TYR A 490 -8.58 21.57 -9.27
N GLN A 491 -8.25 22.71 -8.67
CA GLN A 491 -6.96 23.36 -8.93
C GLN A 491 -5.79 22.50 -8.45
N GLU A 492 -5.94 21.85 -7.31
CA GLU A 492 -4.94 20.91 -6.80
C GLU A 492 -4.82 19.68 -7.70
N LEU A 493 -5.94 19.09 -8.13
CA LEU A 493 -5.93 17.97 -9.07
C LEU A 493 -5.23 18.33 -10.39
N ALA A 494 -5.59 19.47 -10.99
CA ALA A 494 -5.00 19.95 -12.24
C ALA A 494 -3.49 20.22 -12.07
N CYS A 495 -3.10 20.81 -10.94
CA CYS A 495 -1.71 21.05 -10.60
C CYS A 495 -0.90 19.75 -10.53
N GLN A 496 -1.41 18.74 -9.82
CA GLN A 496 -0.75 17.44 -9.69
C GLN A 496 -0.65 16.69 -11.03
N LEU A 497 -1.69 16.75 -11.86
CA LEU A 497 -1.66 16.19 -13.22
C LEU A 497 -0.63 16.89 -14.11
N TYR A 498 -0.58 18.23 -14.04
CA TYR A 498 0.36 19.05 -14.82
C TYR A 498 1.81 18.77 -14.44
N LEU A 499 2.13 18.77 -13.15
CA LEU A 499 3.47 18.51 -12.64
C LEU A 499 4.01 17.13 -13.06
N ARG A 500 3.13 16.17 -13.30
CA ARG A 500 3.48 14.83 -13.80
C ARG A 500 3.40 14.67 -15.32
N GLY A 501 3.19 15.77 -16.07
CA GLY A 501 3.07 15.72 -17.53
C GLY A 501 1.87 14.91 -18.03
N LEU A 502 0.81 14.81 -17.22
CA LEU A 502 -0.41 14.07 -17.54
C LEU A 502 -1.49 14.93 -18.20
N CYS A 503 -1.37 16.24 -18.12
CA CYS A 503 -2.24 17.17 -18.83
C CYS A 503 -1.45 18.40 -19.30
N SER A 504 -2.01 19.13 -20.27
CA SER A 504 -1.44 20.38 -20.75
C SER A 504 -1.70 21.52 -19.77
N LYS A 505 -1.05 22.66 -20.00
CA LYS A 505 -1.26 23.91 -19.24
C LYS A 505 -2.74 24.37 -19.23
N ASP A 506 -3.51 23.98 -20.22
CA ASP A 506 -4.93 24.36 -20.33
C ASP A 506 -5.78 23.86 -19.16
N ALA A 507 -5.42 22.76 -18.54
CA ALA A 507 -6.08 22.25 -17.35
C ALA A 507 -6.04 23.24 -16.17
N LEU A 508 -4.99 24.09 -16.10
CA LEU A 508 -4.85 25.11 -15.06
C LEU A 508 -5.73 26.33 -15.27
N ARG A 509 -6.43 26.44 -16.41
CA ARG A 509 -7.26 27.58 -16.81
C ARG A 509 -8.71 27.51 -16.32
N TRP A 510 -9.04 26.57 -15.46
CA TRP A 510 -10.43 26.35 -15.06
C TRP A 510 -11.15 27.63 -14.60
N ASN A 511 -12.39 27.81 -15.04
CA ASN A 511 -13.23 29.03 -14.89
C ASN A 511 -12.63 30.26 -15.58
N TYR A 512 -12.76 30.25 -16.90
CA TYR A 512 -12.29 31.29 -17.82
C TYR A 512 -12.73 32.72 -17.44
N THR A 513 -11.88 33.39 -16.65
CA THR A 513 -11.89 34.84 -16.68
C THR A 513 -10.84 35.31 -17.67
N PRO A 514 -11.05 36.40 -18.41
CA PRO A 514 -10.06 36.95 -19.36
C PRO A 514 -8.68 37.16 -18.72
N GLU A 515 -8.64 37.52 -17.45
CA GLU A 515 -7.42 37.72 -16.67
C GLU A 515 -6.64 36.43 -16.47
N ARG A 516 -7.32 35.31 -16.23
CA ARG A 516 -6.68 33.99 -16.06
C ARG A 516 -6.10 33.46 -17.35
N VAL A 517 -6.81 33.66 -18.46
CA VAL A 517 -6.34 33.30 -19.78
C VAL A 517 -5.04 34.06 -20.10
N ARG A 518 -5.00 35.37 -19.82
CA ARG A 518 -3.79 36.18 -20.00
C ARG A 518 -2.63 35.68 -19.15
N PHE A 519 -2.88 35.36 -17.88
CA PHE A 519 -1.83 34.92 -16.98
C PHE A 519 -1.18 33.58 -17.42
N VAL A 520 -1.92 32.70 -18.03
CA VAL A 520 -1.39 31.40 -18.51
C VAL A 520 -0.73 31.53 -19.90
N ASP A 521 -1.20 32.44 -20.77
CA ASP A 521 -0.77 32.54 -22.17
C ASP A 521 0.23 33.65 -22.47
N GLU A 522 0.11 34.79 -21.79
CA GLU A 522 0.88 36.00 -22.06
C GLU A 522 1.77 36.34 -20.86
N ASP A 523 2.63 37.32 -21.00
CA ASP A 523 3.56 37.82 -20.02
C ASP A 523 3.08 37.74 -18.60
N ARG A 524 3.55 36.73 -17.89
CA ARG A 524 3.25 36.47 -16.49
C ARG A 524 3.95 37.55 -15.70
N GLY A 525 3.23 38.63 -15.46
CA GLY A 525 3.75 39.91 -15.12
C GLY A 525 4.73 39.88 -13.94
N ALA A 526 5.90 40.39 -14.20
CA ALA A 526 6.90 40.76 -13.19
C ALA A 526 6.31 41.65 -12.07
N ASP A 527 5.22 42.37 -12.35
CA ASP A 527 4.53 43.20 -11.39
C ASP A 527 3.83 42.41 -10.25
N ASP A 528 3.39 41.16 -10.50
CA ASP A 528 2.77 40.29 -9.51
C ASP A 528 3.74 39.50 -8.65
N PHE A 529 4.94 39.26 -9.21
CA PHE A 529 6.04 38.52 -8.53
C PHE A 529 7.34 39.36 -8.63
N PRO A 530 7.52 40.34 -7.76
CA PRO A 530 8.68 41.21 -7.77
C PRO A 530 9.99 40.40 -7.72
N GLY A 531 10.93 40.71 -8.63
CA GLY A 531 12.24 40.07 -8.71
C GLY A 531 12.27 38.77 -9.56
N TRP A 532 11.15 38.29 -10.06
CA TRP A 532 11.12 37.09 -10.92
C TRP A 532 11.20 37.49 -12.41
N LYS A 533 12.14 36.90 -13.16
CA LYS A 533 12.26 37.08 -14.61
C LYS A 533 11.24 36.29 -15.40
N ASP A 534 10.85 35.13 -14.87
CA ASP A 534 9.88 34.23 -15.46
C ASP A 534 9.12 33.54 -14.33
N VAL A 535 7.79 33.58 -14.36
CA VAL A 535 6.94 32.97 -13.34
C VAL A 535 6.47 31.60 -13.81
N PRO A 536 6.80 30.49 -13.12
CA PRO A 536 6.31 29.18 -13.49
C PRO A 536 4.79 29.10 -13.31
N LEU A 537 4.12 28.20 -14.07
CA LEU A 537 2.67 27.98 -13.95
C LEU A 537 2.26 27.46 -12.58
N VAL A 538 3.15 26.73 -11.94
CA VAL A 538 3.00 26.18 -10.59
C VAL A 538 4.14 26.68 -9.74
N VAL A 539 3.80 27.15 -8.54
CA VAL A 539 4.74 27.64 -7.52
C VAL A 539 4.60 26.79 -6.25
N CYS A 540 5.65 26.75 -5.46
CA CYS A 540 5.58 26.18 -4.13
C CYS A 540 5.27 27.28 -3.11
N VAL A 541 4.32 27.04 -2.26
CA VAL A 541 3.92 27.92 -1.16
C VAL A 541 4.46 27.37 0.13
N VAL A 542 5.09 28.21 0.95
CA VAL A 542 5.59 27.89 2.27
C VAL A 542 4.78 28.67 3.29
N LEU A 543 4.03 27.97 4.14
CA LEU A 543 3.24 28.55 5.21
C LEU A 543 3.89 28.22 6.56
N LYS A 544 4.33 29.24 7.31
CA LYS A 544 4.86 29.12 8.66
C LYS A 544 3.72 29.24 9.66
N VAL A 545 3.41 28.14 10.36
CA VAL A 545 2.34 28.07 11.38
C VAL A 545 2.97 28.19 12.76
N PRO A 546 2.74 29.29 13.52
CA PRO A 546 3.31 29.45 14.85
C PRO A 546 2.85 28.35 15.81
N ARG A 547 3.77 27.83 16.63
CA ARG A 547 3.57 26.69 17.53
C ARG A 547 2.32 26.79 18.40
N GLN A 548 2.00 27.96 18.88
CA GLN A 548 0.84 28.20 19.74
C GLN A 548 -0.51 27.75 19.13
N TYR A 549 -0.63 27.78 17.80
CA TYR A 549 -1.86 27.35 17.09
C TYR A 549 -1.98 25.83 16.98
N LEU A 550 -0.89 25.10 17.21
CA LEU A 550 -0.89 23.63 17.15
C LEU A 550 -1.38 23.00 18.46
N LYS A 551 -1.51 23.76 19.53
CA LYS A 551 -1.94 23.25 20.84
C LYS A 551 -3.25 22.48 20.76
N VAL A 552 -4.17 22.89 19.89
CA VAL A 552 -5.42 22.19 19.68
C VAL A 552 -5.24 20.76 19.16
N LEU A 553 -4.18 20.49 18.39
CA LEU A 553 -3.84 19.16 17.90
C LEU A 553 -3.10 18.35 18.98
N GLU A 554 -2.28 19.00 19.79
CA GLU A 554 -1.56 18.37 20.91
C GLU A 554 -2.52 17.90 22.02
N ASP A 555 -3.60 18.67 22.25
CA ASP A 555 -4.64 18.35 23.23
C ASP A 555 -5.67 17.32 22.73
N MET A 556 -5.55 16.84 21.48
CA MET A 556 -6.43 15.81 20.93
C MET A 556 -5.95 14.41 21.31
N ASP A 557 -6.86 13.55 21.71
CA ASP A 557 -6.60 12.13 21.77
C ASP A 557 -6.66 11.56 20.33
N LEU A 558 -5.48 11.38 19.74
CA LEU A 558 -5.34 10.84 18.40
C LEU A 558 -5.50 9.30 18.34
N SER A 559 -5.69 8.64 19.47
CA SER A 559 -5.98 7.20 19.54
C SER A 559 -7.44 6.89 19.17
N GLU A 560 -8.32 7.88 19.28
CA GLU A 560 -9.73 7.75 18.97
C GLU A 560 -10.14 8.56 17.72
N PRO A 561 -10.99 8.00 16.86
CA PRO A 561 -11.56 8.76 15.75
C PRO A 561 -12.42 9.94 16.23
N PRO A 562 -12.50 11.03 15.46
CA PRO A 562 -11.94 11.25 14.13
C PRO A 562 -10.47 11.68 14.14
N ILE A 563 -9.62 11.02 13.33
CA ILE A 563 -8.25 11.46 13.11
C ILE A 563 -8.28 12.71 12.23
N PRO A 564 -7.74 13.87 12.67
CA PRO A 564 -7.75 15.07 11.85
C PRO A 564 -6.83 14.90 10.64
N ILE A 565 -7.33 15.31 9.47
CA ILE A 565 -6.57 15.33 8.23
C ILE A 565 -6.31 16.78 7.89
N LEU A 566 -5.03 17.13 7.79
CA LEU A 566 -4.61 18.48 7.50
C LEU A 566 -4.68 18.77 6.00
N GLN A 567 -5.03 20.02 5.69
CA GLN A 567 -4.95 20.60 4.34
C GLN A 567 -4.72 22.08 4.42
N CYS A 568 -4.10 22.66 3.41
CA CYS A 568 -4.08 24.11 3.25
C CYS A 568 -5.28 24.57 2.46
N GLN A 569 -5.66 25.83 2.66
CA GLN A 569 -6.75 26.48 1.96
C GLN A 569 -6.34 27.88 1.56
N THR A 570 -6.67 28.28 0.32
CA THR A 570 -6.65 29.67 -0.12
C THR A 570 -8.07 30.16 -0.30
N LYS A 571 -8.41 31.31 0.30
CA LYS A 571 -9.73 31.89 0.28
C LYS A 571 -9.75 33.20 -0.44
N GLY A 572 -10.73 33.34 -1.33
CA GLY A 572 -11.18 34.58 -1.94
C GLY A 572 -12.65 34.89 -1.60
N PRO A 573 -13.15 36.05 -1.99
CA PRO A 573 -14.55 36.44 -1.74
C PRO A 573 -15.59 35.47 -2.34
N LEU A 574 -15.28 34.84 -3.45
CA LEU A 574 -16.18 33.99 -4.21
C LEU A 574 -15.71 32.55 -4.37
N MET A 575 -14.47 32.23 -3.96
CA MET A 575 -13.83 30.95 -4.27
C MET A 575 -12.92 30.49 -3.15
N HIS A 576 -12.95 29.19 -2.92
CA HIS A 576 -12.00 28.51 -2.04
C HIS A 576 -11.25 27.45 -2.85
N ASN A 577 -9.94 27.34 -2.66
CA ASN A 577 -9.18 26.22 -3.17
C ASN A 577 -8.57 25.44 -2.00
N PHE A 578 -8.73 24.14 -2.05
CA PHE A 578 -8.16 23.23 -1.07
C PHE A 578 -6.92 22.55 -1.63
N HIS A 579 -5.88 22.49 -0.81
CA HIS A 579 -4.59 21.91 -1.11
C HIS A 579 -4.29 20.81 -0.08
N PRO A 580 -4.81 19.59 -0.27
CA PRO A 580 -4.60 18.47 0.67
C PRO A 580 -3.21 17.83 0.56
N GLN A 581 -2.50 18.05 -0.55
CA GLN A 581 -1.13 17.53 -0.74
C GLN A 581 -0.12 18.49 -0.09
N ILE A 582 -0.10 18.47 1.23
CA ILE A 582 0.81 19.29 2.03
C ILE A 582 2.02 18.47 2.51
N ARG A 583 3.13 19.17 2.78
CA ARG A 583 4.35 18.60 3.37
C ARG A 583 4.64 19.35 4.67
N PRO A 584 4.28 18.77 5.80
CA PRO A 584 4.55 19.35 7.10
C PRO A 584 5.96 18.98 7.59
N THR A 585 6.69 19.94 8.10
CA THR A 585 7.95 19.72 8.84
C THR A 585 8.07 20.74 9.95
N PHE A 586 8.72 20.39 11.05
CA PHE A 586 9.02 21.36 12.11
C PHE A 586 10.37 21.98 11.85
N GLY A 587 10.49 23.28 12.08
CA GLY A 587 11.75 24.00 11.86
C GLY A 587 11.57 25.50 11.67
N ASP A 588 12.63 26.17 11.29
CA ASP A 588 12.64 27.58 10.96
C ASP A 588 12.90 27.82 9.48
N VAL A 589 12.38 28.93 8.98
CA VAL A 589 12.52 29.38 7.61
C VAL A 589 13.64 30.40 7.52
N GLU A 590 14.66 30.10 6.76
CA GLU A 590 15.74 31.05 6.40
C GLU A 590 15.48 31.53 4.96
N VAL A 591 15.31 32.83 4.79
CA VAL A 591 15.15 33.45 3.48
C VAL A 591 16.47 34.07 3.08
N SER A 592 17.07 33.61 1.99
CA SER A 592 18.22 34.28 1.40
C SER A 592 17.72 35.27 0.33
N ASN A 593 17.98 36.54 0.54
CA ASN A 593 17.79 37.57 -0.44
C ASN A 593 18.98 37.53 -1.44
N ALA A 594 18.99 36.56 -2.31
CA ALA A 594 19.74 36.70 -3.55
C ALA A 594 18.98 37.73 -4.41
N ASP A 595 19.68 38.66 -5.02
CA ASP A 595 19.14 39.87 -5.67
C ASP A 595 18.08 39.65 -6.78
N GLU A 596 17.70 38.44 -7.07
CA GLU A 596 16.82 38.08 -8.20
C GLU A 596 15.58 37.24 -7.86
N GLU A 597 15.61 36.34 -6.89
CA GLU A 597 14.44 35.52 -6.53
C GLU A 597 14.50 35.08 -5.04
N PRO A 598 13.39 35.05 -4.31
CA PRO A 598 13.38 34.56 -2.93
C PRO A 598 13.73 33.07 -2.90
N HIS A 599 14.84 32.75 -2.25
CA HIS A 599 15.26 31.39 -1.96
C HIS A 599 15.00 31.08 -0.50
N VAL A 600 14.24 30.03 -0.25
CA VAL A 600 13.84 29.61 1.10
C VAL A 600 14.49 28.28 1.43
N VAL A 601 15.13 28.21 2.58
CA VAL A 601 15.68 26.99 3.17
C VAL A 601 14.93 26.71 4.48
N ILE A 602 14.48 25.49 4.68
CA ILE A 602 13.89 25.05 5.94
C ILE A 602 14.95 24.34 6.77
N LYS A 603 15.21 24.90 7.94
CA LYS A 603 16.10 24.33 8.95
C LYS A 603 15.27 23.41 9.85
N GLU A 604 15.30 22.12 9.55
CA GLU A 604 14.46 21.13 10.20
C GLU A 604 14.82 20.97 11.69
N ASP A 605 13.79 20.90 12.56
CA ASP A 605 13.94 20.59 13.97
C ASP A 605 13.79 19.09 14.18
N PRO A 606 14.85 18.36 14.57
CA PRO A 606 14.77 16.92 14.77
C PRO A 606 13.88 16.51 15.95
N GLN A 607 13.53 17.45 16.85
CA GLN A 607 12.62 17.19 17.97
C GLN A 607 11.16 17.15 17.53
N GLY A 608 10.80 17.72 16.38
CA GLY A 608 9.47 17.67 15.80
C GLY A 608 8.36 18.09 16.77
N TRP A 609 7.43 17.20 17.06
CA TRP A 609 6.35 17.44 18.03
C TRP A 609 6.83 17.66 19.48
N GLN A 610 8.03 17.25 19.82
CA GLN A 610 8.62 17.43 21.15
C GLN A 610 9.39 18.75 21.28
N GLY A 611 9.64 19.46 20.17
CA GLY A 611 10.34 20.73 20.12
C GLY A 611 9.41 21.92 20.21
N ASP A 612 9.99 23.11 20.15
CA ASP A 612 9.28 24.40 20.22
C ASP A 612 9.15 25.11 18.86
N SER A 613 9.74 24.54 17.82
CA SER A 613 9.76 25.12 16.48
C SER A 613 8.37 25.22 15.87
N PRO A 614 8.08 26.23 15.02
CA PRO A 614 6.86 26.33 14.26
C PRO A 614 6.70 25.15 13.29
N LEU A 615 5.49 24.89 12.86
CA LEU A 615 5.21 23.94 11.78
C LEU A 615 5.29 24.68 10.45
N ILE A 616 6.18 24.23 9.58
CA ILE A 616 6.29 24.72 8.21
C ILE A 616 5.53 23.77 7.32
N VAL A 617 4.55 24.30 6.58
CA VAL A 617 3.75 23.53 5.64
C VAL A 617 4.02 24.02 4.23
N THR A 618 4.43 23.11 3.35
CA THR A 618 4.64 23.44 1.94
C THR A 618 3.64 22.72 1.07
N PHE A 619 3.21 23.34 -0.02
CA PHE A 619 2.33 22.75 -1.02
C PHE A 619 2.49 23.44 -2.38
N ASP A 620 2.13 22.72 -3.45
CA ASP A 620 2.19 23.26 -4.80
C ASP A 620 0.83 23.84 -5.18
N ALA A 621 0.84 24.98 -5.86
CA ALA A 621 -0.38 25.62 -6.33
C ALA A 621 -0.15 26.37 -7.66
N PRO A 622 -1.20 26.56 -8.47
CA PRO A 622 -1.10 27.40 -9.67
C PRO A 622 -0.72 28.83 -9.29
N SER A 623 0.29 29.39 -9.94
CA SER A 623 0.84 30.73 -9.63
C SER A 623 -0.21 31.85 -9.79
N TRP A 624 -1.20 31.70 -10.68
CA TRP A 624 -2.25 32.68 -10.88
C TRP A 624 -3.08 32.98 -9.63
N ILE A 625 -3.16 32.01 -8.68
CA ILE A 625 -3.86 32.20 -7.39
C ILE A 625 -3.25 33.36 -6.61
N PHE A 626 -1.93 33.53 -6.71
CA PHE A 626 -1.16 34.52 -5.96
C PHE A 626 -0.92 35.83 -6.75
N ALA A 627 -1.08 35.78 -8.08
CA ALA A 627 -0.92 36.94 -8.96
C ALA A 627 -2.10 37.91 -8.94
N GLN A 628 -3.30 37.43 -8.66
CA GLN A 628 -4.50 38.26 -8.69
C GLN A 628 -4.70 38.97 -7.35
N ARG A 629 -4.08 40.13 -7.17
CA ARG A 629 -4.28 41.01 -6.02
C ARG A 629 -5.78 41.27 -5.81
N GLY A 630 -6.36 40.73 -4.72
CA GLY A 630 -7.72 40.96 -4.29
C GLY A 630 -8.73 39.83 -4.55
N GLN A 631 -8.40 38.78 -5.31
CA GLN A 631 -9.28 37.62 -5.45
C GLN A 631 -9.09 36.57 -4.34
N PHE A 632 -7.85 36.39 -3.89
CA PHE A 632 -7.52 35.52 -2.74
C PHE A 632 -6.78 36.35 -1.70
N ASN A 633 -7.36 36.45 -0.51
CA ASN A 633 -6.82 37.30 0.53
C ASN A 633 -6.25 36.51 1.70
N GLU A 634 -6.72 35.28 1.89
CA GLU A 634 -6.40 34.47 3.05
C GLU A 634 -5.83 33.12 2.65
N ILE A 635 -4.88 32.67 3.46
CA ILE A 635 -4.24 31.36 3.37
C ILE A 635 -4.20 30.77 4.78
N GLY A 636 -4.42 29.47 4.90
CA GLY A 636 -4.36 28.86 6.23
C GLY A 636 -4.22 27.34 6.21
N LEU A 637 -3.92 26.82 7.39
CA LEU A 637 -3.90 25.40 7.71
C LEU A 637 -5.22 25.01 8.38
N HIS A 638 -5.89 24.03 7.83
CA HIS A 638 -7.22 23.59 8.21
C HIS A 638 -7.28 22.08 8.42
N ILE A 639 -8.30 21.62 9.12
CA ILE A 639 -8.70 20.23 9.14
C ILE A 639 -9.72 20.00 8.02
N ARG A 640 -9.52 18.96 7.22
CA ARG A 640 -10.44 18.58 6.16
C ARG A 640 -11.83 18.31 6.73
N ALA A 641 -12.83 18.95 6.14
CA ALA A 641 -14.23 18.77 6.50
C ALA A 641 -14.75 17.43 5.98
N THR A 642 -14.94 16.47 6.85
CA THR A 642 -15.70 15.24 6.63
C THR A 642 -16.87 15.19 7.60
N PRO A 643 -17.91 14.37 7.39
CA PRO A 643 -18.99 14.23 8.35
C PRO A 643 -18.50 13.90 9.76
N ALA A 644 -17.45 13.12 9.87
CA ALA A 644 -16.83 12.72 11.14
C ALA A 644 -16.06 13.88 11.80
N THR A 645 -15.19 14.58 11.05
CA THR A 645 -14.41 15.70 11.59
C THR A 645 -15.30 16.87 11.97
N VAL A 646 -16.34 17.18 11.15
CA VAL A 646 -17.31 18.22 11.47
C VAL A 646 -18.03 17.90 12.77
N LYS A 647 -18.50 16.67 12.98
CA LYS A 647 -19.21 16.32 14.20
C LYS A 647 -18.29 16.23 15.42
N GLY A 648 -17.12 15.59 15.28
CA GLY A 648 -16.24 15.33 16.41
C GLY A 648 -15.40 16.53 16.84
N LEU A 649 -15.09 17.47 15.94
CA LEU A 649 -14.14 18.56 16.18
C LEU A 649 -14.76 19.95 16.16
N LYS A 650 -16.00 20.11 15.68
CA LYS A 650 -16.65 21.41 15.55
C LYS A 650 -16.79 22.17 16.86
N GLU A 651 -16.97 21.47 17.98
CA GLU A 651 -17.05 22.09 19.31
C GLU A 651 -15.69 22.62 19.78
N LYS A 652 -14.59 21.94 19.42
CA LYS A 652 -13.22 22.33 19.75
C LYS A 652 -12.67 23.39 18.79
N LEU A 653 -13.05 23.29 17.51
CA LEU A 653 -12.61 24.16 16.42
C LEU A 653 -13.82 24.60 15.59
N SER A 654 -14.35 25.79 15.85
CA SER A 654 -15.64 26.27 15.30
C SER A 654 -15.72 26.20 13.75
N LYS A 655 -14.60 26.35 13.06
CA LYS A 655 -14.52 26.34 11.58
C LYS A 655 -13.52 25.32 11.04
N LEU A 656 -13.04 24.39 11.84
CA LEU A 656 -11.95 23.46 11.50
C LEU A 656 -10.66 24.20 11.05
N VAL A 657 -10.45 25.43 11.49
CA VAL A 657 -9.29 26.28 11.20
C VAL A 657 -8.26 26.09 12.31
N ILE A 658 -7.04 25.71 11.95
CA ILE A 658 -5.91 25.68 12.88
C ILE A 658 -5.21 27.03 12.90
N TYR A 659 -4.88 27.53 11.71
CA TYR A 659 -4.22 28.81 11.52
C TYR A 659 -4.64 29.45 10.22
N GLU A 660 -4.81 30.76 10.19
CA GLU A 660 -5.18 31.53 9.02
C GLU A 660 -4.48 32.89 9.05
N THR A 661 -3.95 33.33 7.90
CA THR A 661 -3.32 34.64 7.76
C THR A 661 -3.58 35.20 6.35
N ARG A 662 -3.11 36.42 6.07
CA ARG A 662 -3.22 37.01 4.74
C ARG A 662 -2.13 36.46 3.82
N ILE A 663 -2.40 36.31 2.56
CA ILE A 663 -1.40 35.90 1.55
C ILE A 663 -0.22 36.90 1.47
N THR A 664 -0.48 38.16 1.85
CA THR A 664 0.54 39.23 1.91
C THR A 664 1.34 39.27 3.20
N ASP A 665 1.18 38.31 4.10
CA ASP A 665 1.93 38.24 5.35
C ASP A 665 3.34 37.68 5.08
N VAL A 666 4.30 38.62 4.97
CA VAL A 666 5.68 38.32 4.61
C VAL A 666 6.47 37.55 5.70
N ASP A 667 5.96 37.51 6.93
CA ASP A 667 6.58 36.79 8.05
C ASP A 667 6.17 35.31 8.10
N HIS A 668 5.05 34.98 7.48
CA HIS A 668 4.46 33.64 7.58
C HIS A 668 4.18 32.98 6.22
N VAL A 669 4.17 33.72 5.12
CA VAL A 669 3.85 33.20 3.78
C VAL A 669 4.98 33.54 2.81
N PHE A 670 5.56 32.48 2.23
CA PHE A 670 6.62 32.62 1.23
C PHE A 670 6.20 31.87 -0.04
N ILE A 671 6.37 32.50 -1.17
CA ILE A 671 6.11 31.90 -2.48
C ILE A 671 7.45 31.71 -3.17
N VAL A 672 7.76 30.49 -3.54
CA VAL A 672 9.06 30.12 -4.11
C VAL A 672 8.87 29.30 -5.39
N ARG A 673 9.83 29.34 -6.28
CA ARG A 673 9.78 28.63 -7.57
C ARG A 673 9.82 27.11 -7.40
N ARG A 674 10.62 26.65 -6.44
CA ARG A 674 10.86 25.24 -6.15
C ARG A 674 10.66 24.97 -4.67
N ARG A 675 10.48 23.73 -4.35
CA ARG A 675 10.35 23.30 -2.96
C ARG A 675 11.63 23.58 -2.19
N PRO A 676 11.53 24.11 -0.97
CA PRO A 676 12.69 24.25 -0.10
C PRO A 676 13.39 22.90 0.14
N ASN A 677 14.72 22.93 0.25
CA ASN A 677 15.58 21.78 0.56
C ASN A 677 15.56 20.65 -0.51
N GLU A 678 15.00 20.87 -1.68
CA GLU A 678 15.23 19.97 -2.83
C GLU A 678 16.58 20.31 -3.48
N ASP A 679 17.42 19.29 -3.66
CA ASP A 679 18.67 19.43 -4.40
C ASP A 679 18.38 19.85 -5.85
N GLN A 680 19.18 20.77 -6.38
CA GLN A 680 18.93 21.36 -7.70
C GLN A 680 19.01 20.36 -8.86
N ASP A 681 19.61 19.18 -8.60
CA ASP A 681 19.88 18.16 -9.61
C ASP A 681 18.85 17.02 -9.63
N ILE A 682 17.89 16.99 -8.69
CA ILE A 682 16.87 15.98 -8.66
C ILE A 682 15.58 16.55 -9.24
N SER A 683 15.17 16.04 -10.38
CA SER A 683 13.83 16.30 -10.93
C SER A 683 12.77 16.05 -9.87
N PRO A 684 11.65 16.80 -9.85
CA PRO A 684 10.64 16.70 -8.79
C PRO A 684 10.13 15.27 -8.65
N THR A 685 10.67 14.56 -7.66
CA THR A 685 10.52 13.09 -7.52
C THR A 685 9.28 12.67 -6.75
N GLU A 686 8.45 13.60 -6.24
CA GLU A 686 7.14 13.20 -5.75
C GLU A 686 6.24 12.77 -6.89
N GLY A 687 6.47 11.51 -7.32
CA GLY A 687 5.63 10.86 -8.30
C GLY A 687 5.73 11.41 -9.74
N ALA A 688 6.73 12.18 -10.06
CA ALA A 688 7.18 12.26 -11.44
C ALA A 688 7.81 10.89 -11.77
N LEU A 689 6.96 9.96 -12.14
CA LEU A 689 7.42 8.80 -12.90
C LEU A 689 8.06 9.41 -14.13
N PRO A 690 9.35 9.15 -14.41
CA PRO A 690 9.88 9.51 -15.71
C PRO A 690 8.95 8.87 -16.73
N VAL A 691 8.31 9.68 -17.54
CA VAL A 691 7.68 9.20 -18.75
C VAL A 691 8.85 8.72 -19.58
N SER A 692 9.13 7.45 -19.53
CA SER A 692 10.16 6.78 -20.30
C SER A 692 9.95 7.28 -21.74
N GLY A 693 10.91 8.04 -22.24
CA GLY A 693 10.86 8.58 -23.60
C GLY A 693 10.55 7.40 -24.53
N ASN A 694 9.49 7.52 -25.30
CA ASN A 694 9.05 6.52 -26.26
C ASN A 694 10.18 6.25 -27.26
N GLU A 695 11.08 5.32 -26.95
CA GLU A 695 11.72 4.55 -28.01
C GLU A 695 10.61 3.70 -28.63
N VAL A 696 10.39 3.93 -29.93
CA VAL A 696 9.42 3.21 -30.76
C VAL A 696 9.60 1.72 -30.54
N ALA A 697 8.79 1.12 -29.70
CA ALA A 697 8.86 -0.29 -29.40
C ALA A 697 8.43 -1.09 -30.62
N VAL A 698 9.25 -2.04 -30.99
CA VAL A 698 8.94 -3.17 -31.89
C VAL A 698 7.57 -3.71 -31.49
N ALA A 699 6.72 -3.99 -32.50
CA ALA A 699 5.32 -4.38 -32.38
C ALA A 699 5.02 -5.29 -31.18
N THR A 700 4.64 -4.67 -30.06
CA THR A 700 4.01 -5.36 -28.95
C THR A 700 2.56 -5.63 -29.33
N ASP A 701 2.02 -6.77 -28.91
CA ASP A 701 0.62 -7.12 -29.14
C ASP A 701 -0.28 -5.97 -28.67
N ARG A 702 -1.03 -5.38 -29.60
CA ARG A 702 -2.01 -4.34 -29.26
C ARG A 702 -3.32 -5.00 -28.92
N VAL A 703 -3.86 -4.68 -27.75
CA VAL A 703 -5.14 -5.17 -27.26
C VAL A 703 -6.13 -4.02 -27.16
N THR A 704 -7.20 -4.10 -27.93
CA THR A 704 -8.29 -3.12 -27.86
C THR A 704 -9.22 -3.47 -26.72
N VAL A 705 -9.39 -2.55 -25.79
CA VAL A 705 -10.34 -2.63 -24.68
C VAL A 705 -11.67 -1.99 -25.12
N VAL A 706 -12.73 -2.78 -25.13
CA VAL A 706 -14.08 -2.32 -25.45
C VAL A 706 -14.82 -2.09 -24.12
N PHE A 707 -15.21 -0.87 -23.89
CA PHE A 707 -16.02 -0.47 -22.73
C PHE A 707 -17.52 -0.71 -22.97
N ASP A 708 -18.31 -0.62 -21.90
CA ASP A 708 -19.75 -0.49 -21.98
C ASP A 708 -20.15 0.88 -22.60
N GLU A 709 -21.44 1.05 -22.91
CA GLU A 709 -21.96 2.27 -23.56
C GLU A 709 -21.69 3.55 -22.75
N LEU A 710 -21.57 3.44 -21.44
CA LEU A 710 -21.26 4.55 -20.55
C LEU A 710 -19.77 4.82 -20.37
N GLY A 711 -18.91 3.92 -20.86
CA GLY A 711 -17.47 3.99 -20.64
C GLY A 711 -17.04 3.69 -19.20
N THR A 712 -17.85 2.96 -18.41
CA THR A 712 -17.57 2.74 -16.97
C THR A 712 -16.89 1.43 -16.66
N LYS A 713 -17.04 0.43 -17.54
CA LYS A 713 -16.50 -0.93 -17.36
C LYS A 713 -16.01 -1.51 -18.69
N ALA A 714 -14.87 -2.16 -18.68
CA ALA A 714 -14.45 -2.98 -19.79
C ALA A 714 -15.39 -4.20 -19.95
N ARG A 715 -15.81 -4.49 -21.19
CA ARG A 715 -16.72 -5.58 -21.51
C ARG A 715 -16.03 -6.71 -22.27
N SER A 716 -15.15 -6.35 -23.17
CA SER A 716 -14.44 -7.32 -24.00
C SER A 716 -13.07 -6.80 -24.42
N LEU A 717 -12.25 -7.73 -24.88
CA LEU A 717 -10.92 -7.48 -25.39
C LEU A 717 -10.84 -7.96 -26.85
N ILE A 718 -10.20 -7.19 -27.71
CA ILE A 718 -9.99 -7.54 -29.12
C ILE A 718 -8.50 -7.52 -29.39
N ILE A 719 -7.97 -8.61 -29.96
CA ILE A 719 -6.65 -8.61 -30.57
C ILE A 719 -6.82 -8.72 -32.08
N ARG A 720 -6.10 -7.86 -32.79
CA ARG A 720 -6.05 -7.85 -34.26
C ARG A 720 -4.63 -8.11 -34.70
N ASP A 721 -4.45 -9.14 -35.51
CA ASP A 721 -3.17 -9.50 -36.11
C ASP A 721 -3.21 -9.21 -37.62
N GLU A 722 -2.40 -8.24 -38.04
CA GLU A 722 -2.25 -7.88 -39.45
C GLU A 722 -1.22 -8.78 -40.12
N ILE A 723 -1.63 -9.52 -41.12
CA ILE A 723 -0.79 -10.50 -41.83
C ILE A 723 0.08 -9.78 -42.85
N LYS A 724 1.28 -9.38 -42.47
CA LYS A 724 2.23 -8.65 -43.30
C LYS A 724 3.00 -9.55 -44.27
N ASP A 725 3.16 -10.84 -43.98
CA ASP A 725 3.82 -11.76 -44.87
C ASP A 725 3.00 -12.00 -46.14
N ALA A 726 3.58 -11.70 -47.28
CA ALA A 726 2.89 -11.74 -48.59
C ALA A 726 2.33 -13.12 -48.97
N LYS A 727 2.99 -14.20 -48.54
CA LYS A 727 2.55 -15.60 -48.83
C LYS A 727 1.33 -15.92 -47.97
N ASN A 728 1.40 -15.62 -46.67
CA ASN A 728 0.33 -15.86 -45.74
C ASN A 728 -0.87 -14.94 -46.02
N ALA A 729 -0.64 -13.68 -46.36
CA ALA A 729 -1.68 -12.74 -46.78
C ALA A 729 -2.45 -13.23 -48.02
N LYS A 730 -1.74 -13.73 -49.04
CA LYS A 730 -2.39 -14.33 -50.23
C LYS A 730 -3.20 -15.57 -49.88
N THR A 731 -2.70 -16.42 -49.01
CA THR A 731 -3.38 -17.65 -48.59
C THR A 731 -4.65 -17.31 -47.82
N LEU A 732 -4.60 -16.33 -46.92
CA LEU A 732 -5.77 -15.85 -46.19
C LEU A 732 -6.81 -15.21 -47.10
N ALA A 733 -6.38 -14.39 -48.07
CA ALA A 733 -7.26 -13.77 -49.07
C ALA A 733 -7.96 -14.80 -49.97
N ARG A 734 -7.31 -15.93 -50.25
CA ARG A 734 -7.87 -17.06 -51.04
C ARG A 734 -8.89 -17.91 -50.27
N GLY A 735 -9.23 -17.58 -49.03
CA GLY A 735 -10.31 -18.25 -48.30
C GLY A 735 -9.85 -19.25 -47.27
N ALA A 736 -8.57 -19.27 -46.86
CA ALA A 736 -8.11 -20.15 -45.78
C ALA A 736 -8.95 -19.92 -44.51
N LYS A 737 -9.36 -21.01 -43.87
CA LYS A 737 -10.09 -20.99 -42.63
C LYS A 737 -9.09 -20.81 -41.46
N GLY A 738 -9.33 -19.84 -40.60
CA GLY A 738 -8.64 -19.73 -39.36
C GLY A 738 -9.35 -20.50 -38.25
N ILE A 739 -8.59 -21.13 -37.41
CA ILE A 739 -9.05 -21.79 -36.20
C ILE A 739 -8.47 -21.01 -35.02
N ALA A 740 -9.27 -20.74 -33.99
CA ALA A 740 -8.82 -20.13 -32.78
C ALA A 740 -9.15 -21.06 -31.63
N GLU A 741 -8.14 -21.53 -30.92
CA GLU A 741 -8.26 -22.49 -29.82
C GLU A 741 -7.71 -21.92 -28.56
N PRO A 742 -8.44 -22.02 -27.40
CA PRO A 742 -7.92 -21.59 -26.13
C PRO A 742 -6.79 -22.53 -25.68
N VAL A 743 -5.66 -21.97 -25.37
CA VAL A 743 -4.50 -22.66 -24.83
C VAL A 743 -4.41 -22.46 -23.31
N THR A 744 -4.76 -21.25 -22.86
CA THR A 744 -4.90 -20.90 -21.44
C THR A 744 -6.07 -19.94 -21.27
N ASP A 745 -6.41 -19.61 -20.01
CA ASP A 745 -7.45 -18.59 -19.73
C ASP A 745 -7.11 -17.20 -20.26
N THR A 746 -5.82 -16.93 -20.56
CA THR A 746 -5.31 -15.66 -21.10
C THR A 746 -4.65 -15.78 -22.46
N GLY A 747 -4.68 -16.97 -23.08
CA GLY A 747 -4.00 -17.25 -24.34
C GLY A 747 -4.85 -18.00 -25.35
N ILE A 748 -4.97 -17.47 -26.56
CA ILE A 748 -5.67 -18.09 -27.69
C ILE A 748 -4.68 -18.33 -28.81
N LEU A 749 -4.52 -19.58 -29.20
CA LEU A 749 -3.73 -19.95 -30.38
C LEU A 749 -4.57 -19.81 -31.66
N VAL A 750 -4.12 -18.99 -32.56
CA VAL A 750 -4.74 -18.81 -33.89
C VAL A 750 -3.91 -19.53 -34.93
N THR A 751 -4.53 -20.48 -35.61
CA THR A 751 -3.85 -21.28 -36.67
C THR A 751 -4.58 -21.12 -37.98
N TYR A 752 -3.84 -21.02 -39.08
CA TYR A 752 -4.34 -21.15 -40.45
C TYR A 752 -3.20 -21.56 -41.40
N HIS A 753 -3.43 -22.61 -42.14
CA HIS A 753 -2.54 -23.09 -43.21
C HIS A 753 -1.03 -23.07 -42.84
N GLY A 754 -0.67 -23.57 -41.64
CA GLY A 754 0.73 -23.61 -41.15
C GLY A 754 1.25 -22.32 -40.50
N TYR A 755 0.45 -21.30 -40.43
CA TYR A 755 0.72 -20.13 -39.60
C TYR A 755 0.13 -20.35 -38.19
N GLU A 756 0.90 -20.01 -37.17
CA GLU A 756 0.50 -20.09 -35.77
C GLU A 756 0.89 -18.81 -35.09
N ASN A 757 -0.04 -18.22 -34.36
CA ASN A 757 0.21 -17.06 -33.53
C ASN A 757 -0.56 -17.17 -32.20
N LEU A 758 0.11 -16.89 -31.09
CA LEU A 758 -0.49 -16.91 -29.76
C LEU A 758 -0.94 -15.49 -29.37
N PHE A 759 -2.24 -15.28 -29.32
CA PHE A 759 -2.85 -14.03 -28.84
C PHE A 759 -2.90 -14.03 -27.32
N ARG A 760 -2.24 -13.05 -26.70
CA ARG A 760 -2.13 -12.93 -25.25
C ARG A 760 -3.01 -11.82 -24.71
N TYR A 761 -3.91 -12.16 -23.81
CA TYR A 761 -4.85 -11.24 -23.20
C TYR A 761 -4.39 -10.83 -21.80
N PRO A 762 -4.55 -9.54 -21.41
CA PRO A 762 -4.14 -9.04 -20.11
C PRO A 762 -5.06 -9.46 -18.95
N PHE A 763 -6.09 -10.26 -19.24
CA PHE A 763 -7.03 -10.79 -18.26
C PHE A 763 -7.69 -12.06 -18.79
N PRO A 764 -8.16 -13.01 -17.94
CA PRO A 764 -8.85 -14.21 -18.36
C PRO A 764 -10.11 -13.93 -19.19
N VAL A 765 -10.26 -14.67 -20.27
CA VAL A 765 -11.32 -14.49 -21.26
C VAL A 765 -12.09 -15.79 -21.47
N SER A 766 -13.39 -15.66 -21.73
CA SER A 766 -14.24 -16.85 -21.97
C SER A 766 -13.89 -17.52 -23.28
N SER A 767 -13.46 -18.77 -23.19
CA SER A 767 -13.15 -19.61 -24.35
C SER A 767 -14.39 -20.28 -24.98
N ALA A 768 -15.56 -20.16 -24.37
CA ALA A 768 -16.76 -20.92 -24.76
C ALA A 768 -17.27 -20.63 -26.19
N LYS A 769 -16.90 -19.50 -26.78
CA LYS A 769 -17.35 -19.10 -28.15
C LYS A 769 -16.26 -18.30 -28.88
N VAL A 770 -15.07 -18.85 -28.97
CA VAL A 770 -13.99 -18.19 -29.73
C VAL A 770 -14.27 -18.36 -31.25
N LYS A 771 -14.57 -17.25 -31.92
CA LYS A 771 -14.69 -17.24 -33.40
C LYS A 771 -13.79 -16.14 -33.93
N PRO A 772 -12.76 -16.50 -34.71
CA PRO A 772 -11.94 -15.51 -35.37
C PRO A 772 -12.75 -14.84 -36.48
N LYS A 773 -12.75 -13.54 -36.54
CA LYS A 773 -13.24 -12.75 -37.69
C LYS A 773 -12.04 -12.52 -38.59
N ILE A 774 -12.19 -12.90 -39.85
CA ILE A 774 -11.16 -12.75 -40.85
C ILE A 774 -11.59 -11.71 -41.87
N GLU A 775 -10.87 -10.59 -41.94
CA GLU A 775 -11.10 -9.56 -42.92
C GLU A 775 -10.09 -9.70 -44.07
N ARG A 776 -10.59 -10.19 -45.20
CA ARG A 776 -9.79 -10.61 -46.36
C ARG A 776 -9.63 -9.54 -47.43
N LYS A 777 -10.51 -8.54 -47.44
CA LYS A 777 -10.59 -7.50 -48.47
C LYS A 777 -9.62 -6.35 -48.25
N LEU A 778 -9.11 -6.22 -47.08
CA LEU A 778 -8.14 -5.17 -46.73
C LEU A 778 -6.71 -5.61 -47.09
N THR A 779 -5.84 -4.64 -47.24
CA THR A 779 -4.41 -4.86 -47.53
C THR A 779 -3.61 -4.08 -46.50
N PRO A 780 -2.95 -4.75 -45.55
CA PRO A 780 -2.92 -6.21 -45.37
C PRO A 780 -4.23 -6.78 -44.77
N PRO A 781 -4.56 -8.06 -45.06
CA PRO A 781 -5.67 -8.75 -44.42
C PRO A 781 -5.34 -8.98 -42.95
N TYR A 782 -6.37 -9.10 -42.10
CA TYR A 782 -6.17 -9.33 -40.66
C TYR A 782 -7.11 -10.39 -40.08
N ILE A 783 -6.66 -10.97 -38.98
CA ILE A 783 -7.47 -11.84 -38.13
C ILE A 783 -7.77 -11.09 -36.82
N GLU A 784 -9.02 -11.05 -36.47
CA GLU A 784 -9.50 -10.39 -35.26
C GLU A 784 -10.19 -11.42 -34.34
N VAL A 785 -9.83 -11.46 -33.09
CA VAL A 785 -10.46 -12.29 -32.07
C VAL A 785 -11.01 -11.41 -30.96
N LEU A 786 -12.34 -11.36 -30.85
CA LEU A 786 -13.07 -10.66 -29.80
C LEU A 786 -13.46 -11.65 -28.71
N LEU A 787 -13.10 -11.36 -27.47
CA LEU A 787 -13.39 -12.19 -26.33
C LEU A 787 -14.02 -11.39 -25.20
N VAL A 788 -14.99 -12.00 -24.53
CA VAL A 788 -15.67 -11.46 -23.35
C VAL A 788 -15.02 -12.03 -22.09
N PHE A 789 -15.03 -11.30 -21.02
CA PHE A 789 -14.48 -11.76 -19.74
C PHE A 789 -15.24 -12.98 -19.22
N VAL A 790 -14.51 -13.85 -18.52
CA VAL A 790 -15.14 -14.95 -17.79
C VAL A 790 -16.01 -14.33 -16.68
N SER A 791 -17.30 -14.55 -16.77
CA SER A 791 -18.21 -14.22 -15.68
C SER A 791 -17.98 -15.23 -14.56
N ILE A 792 -17.43 -14.76 -13.43
CA ILE A 792 -17.43 -15.57 -12.22
C ILE A 792 -18.89 -15.78 -11.84
N SER A 793 -19.33 -17.03 -11.90
CA SER A 793 -20.73 -17.37 -11.59
C SER A 793 -21.11 -16.81 -10.22
N PRO A 794 -22.23 -16.10 -10.09
CA PRO A 794 -22.75 -15.63 -8.80
C PRO A 794 -22.95 -16.76 -7.77
N TRP A 795 -22.97 -18.01 -8.23
CA TRP A 795 -23.12 -19.20 -7.38
C TRP A 795 -21.95 -19.39 -6.40
N LEU A 796 -20.73 -18.98 -6.73
CA LEU A 796 -19.62 -19.06 -5.80
C LEU A 796 -19.78 -18.06 -4.64
N ILE A 797 -20.35 -16.90 -4.93
CA ILE A 797 -20.69 -15.88 -3.92
C ILE A 797 -21.88 -16.32 -3.09
N VAL A 798 -22.86 -17.01 -3.67
CA VAL A 798 -24.06 -17.53 -2.98
C VAL A 798 -23.72 -18.71 -2.06
N ILE A 799 -22.76 -19.57 -2.40
CA ILE A 799 -22.32 -20.64 -1.50
C ILE A 799 -21.66 -20.02 -0.26
N LEU A 800 -20.87 -18.99 -0.39
CA LEU A 800 -20.27 -18.27 0.74
C LEU A 800 -21.32 -17.51 1.57
N SER A 801 -22.34 -16.92 0.96
CA SER A 801 -23.41 -16.21 1.66
C SER A 801 -24.45 -17.14 2.29
N ARG A 802 -24.68 -18.33 1.75
CA ARG A 802 -25.58 -19.34 2.35
C ARG A 802 -24.94 -20.14 3.47
N LEU A 803 -23.62 -20.21 3.54
CA LEU A 803 -22.91 -20.79 4.69
C LEU A 803 -22.96 -19.90 5.95
N SER A 804 -23.44 -18.67 5.84
CA SER A 804 -23.65 -17.75 6.96
C SER A 804 -25.05 -17.83 7.61
N ALA A 805 -25.98 -18.65 7.07
CA ALA A 805 -27.25 -18.92 7.72
C ALA A 805 -27.08 -19.99 8.80
N PRO A 806 -27.79 -19.90 9.94
CA PRO A 806 -27.69 -20.91 10.98
C PRO A 806 -28.03 -22.29 10.42
N PHE A 807 -27.14 -23.23 10.64
CA PHE A 807 -27.27 -24.63 10.19
C PHE A 807 -28.45 -25.28 10.88
N ASP A 808 -29.53 -25.52 10.16
CA ASP A 808 -30.54 -26.47 10.56
C ASP A 808 -30.04 -27.86 10.11
N ARG A 809 -30.17 -28.86 11.00
CA ARG A 809 -29.43 -30.13 11.01
C ARG A 809 -29.80 -31.15 9.92
N THR A 810 -30.36 -30.74 8.80
CA THR A 810 -30.79 -31.67 7.73
C THR A 810 -30.43 -31.18 6.33
N PHE A 811 -29.13 -31.26 5.95
CA PHE A 811 -28.80 -31.30 4.52
C PHE A 811 -27.63 -32.27 4.27
N GLN A 812 -27.95 -33.44 3.71
CA GLN A 812 -27.01 -34.29 3.00
C GLN A 812 -26.73 -33.65 1.63
N VAL A 813 -25.48 -33.24 1.38
CA VAL A 813 -25.04 -32.81 0.06
C VAL A 813 -24.44 -34.00 -0.68
N SER A 814 -25.19 -34.54 -1.63
CA SER A 814 -24.64 -35.47 -2.61
C SER A 814 -23.96 -34.66 -3.71
N LEU A 815 -22.66 -34.79 -3.83
CA LEU A 815 -21.88 -34.28 -4.95
C LEU A 815 -21.98 -35.29 -6.10
N SER A 816 -22.84 -35.01 -7.10
CA SER A 816 -22.73 -35.62 -8.42
C SER A 816 -22.01 -34.66 -9.36
N TYR A 817 -20.87 -35.08 -9.83
CA TYR A 817 -20.18 -34.46 -10.98
C TYR A 817 -20.89 -34.85 -12.28
N PRO A 818 -21.01 -33.95 -13.25
CA PRO A 818 -20.95 -34.31 -14.66
C PRO A 818 -19.51 -34.29 -15.17
#